data_1ace21804f94de0223b7df142b16c487
#
_entry.id   1ace21804f94de0223b7df142b16c487
#
_cell.length_a   1.000
_cell.length_b   1.000
_cell.length_c   1.000
_cell.angle_alpha   90.00
_cell.angle_beta   90.00
_cell.angle_gamma   90.00
#
_symmetry.space_group_name_H-M   'P 1'
#
loop_
_entity.id
_entity.type
_entity.pdbx_description
1 polymer ?
#
loop_
_entity_poly.entity_id
_entity_poly.type
_entity_poly.pdbx_seq_one_letter_code
_entity_poly.pdbx_strand_id
1 'polypeptide(L)'
;MERLIYFAPVLGICALLFAFYLTKKVGKQDAGTDRMKEIAAFIHEGARAFLTAEYKILVVIVAVLFVLIGIGIGNWVTAVCFLVGALFSTAAGYIGMNVATKANVRTAAAAKDSGMNKALSIAFSGGAVMGMCVVGFGLFGAGVVYILTKNPDVLSGFSLGASSIALFARVGGGIYTKAADVGADLVGKVEAGIPEDDPRNPAVIAYNVGDNVGDVAGMGADLFESYVGSLVSAITLGVVYAKESGAIFPLVIAALGVLASVIGCFFVKGDENSSPHKALKYGSYSAAIVVMIGSLILSKMFFNGFKEAIAIIFGLVVGLLIGVITEIYTSGDYRFVKKIAQQSETGPATTVISGIAVGMQSTAVPIILIAIGIIGAYSFSGLYGIALAAVGMLSTTGITVAVDAYGPIADNAGGIAEMSGLPSEVRNITDKLDAVGNTTAAMGKGFAIGSAALTALALFVSYAQAVGLFEEGINLLDYKVIVGMFVGGMLPFLFSAFTMDSVSKAAYKMIEEVRRQFKTIPGILEGKGKPDYKSCVAISTQAALKEMLLPGVMAVLAPVFIGVVLGPDALGGLLGGALVTGVMLAIFMSNSGGAWDNAKKYIEDGHHGGKGSEAHRAAVVGDTVGDPFKDTSGPSINILIKLMTIVSLVFAPLFLKIGGLF
;
A
#
# COMPACT_ATOMS: atom_id res chain seq x y z
N MET A 1 30.67 17.58 2.47
CA MET A 1 29.41 16.88 2.80
C MET A 1 28.23 17.47 2.05
N GLU A 2 28.12 18.79 1.93
CA GLU A 2 27.03 19.43 1.17
C GLU A 2 26.83 18.91 -0.26
N ARG A 3 27.91 18.56 -0.97
CA ARG A 3 27.82 18.00 -2.33
C ARG A 3 27.17 16.61 -2.39
N LEU A 4 27.07 15.90 -1.26
CA LEU A 4 26.42 14.57 -1.24
C LEU A 4 24.92 14.65 -1.45
N ILE A 5 24.29 15.80 -1.24
CA ILE A 5 22.87 16.01 -1.49
C ILE A 5 22.50 15.74 -2.97
N TYR A 6 23.42 16.01 -3.90
CA TYR A 6 23.18 15.78 -5.33
C TYR A 6 23.09 14.28 -5.69
N PHE A 7 23.52 13.38 -4.79
CA PHE A 7 23.31 11.95 -4.99
C PHE A 7 21.81 11.58 -4.96
N ALA A 8 21.00 12.33 -4.20
CA ALA A 8 19.55 12.05 -4.11
C ALA A 8 18.86 12.15 -5.49
N PRO A 9 18.87 13.30 -6.19
CA PRO A 9 18.24 13.37 -7.51
C PRO A 9 18.94 12.47 -8.56
N VAL A 10 20.26 12.31 -8.49
CA VAL A 10 20.99 11.44 -9.44
C VAL A 10 20.55 9.99 -9.29
N LEU A 11 20.53 9.44 -8.08
CA LEU A 11 20.09 8.06 -7.86
C LEU A 11 18.58 7.88 -8.07
N GLY A 12 17.77 8.92 -7.81
CA GLY A 12 16.37 8.95 -8.24
C GLY A 12 16.21 8.76 -9.75
N ILE A 13 17.00 9.48 -10.55
CA ILE A 13 17.02 9.30 -12.01
C ILE A 13 17.55 7.91 -12.38
N CYS A 14 18.57 7.38 -11.72
CA CYS A 14 19.07 6.04 -11.96
C CYS A 14 17.99 4.97 -11.73
N ALA A 15 17.17 5.11 -10.67
CA ALA A 15 16.02 4.24 -10.43
C ALA A 15 15.01 4.30 -11.58
N LEU A 16 14.69 5.49 -12.06
CA LEU A 16 13.75 5.67 -13.19
C LEU A 16 14.31 5.10 -14.51
N LEU A 17 15.61 5.24 -14.75
CA LEU A 17 16.27 4.61 -15.90
C LEU A 17 16.26 3.08 -15.79
N PHE A 18 16.45 2.54 -14.60
CA PHE A 18 16.34 1.11 -14.35
C PHE A 18 14.90 0.62 -14.54
N ALA A 19 13.90 1.36 -14.06
CA ALA A 19 12.49 1.09 -14.35
C ALA A 19 12.20 1.06 -15.87
N PHE A 20 12.73 2.02 -16.59
CA PHE A 20 12.60 2.05 -18.06
C PHE A 20 13.27 0.84 -18.75
N TYR A 21 14.45 0.45 -18.29
CA TYR A 21 15.12 -0.78 -18.76
C TYR A 21 14.25 -2.03 -18.52
N LEU A 22 13.69 -2.18 -17.31
CA LEU A 22 12.81 -3.30 -16.96
C LEU A 22 11.51 -3.28 -17.78
N THR A 23 10.92 -2.10 -18.01
CA THR A 23 9.75 -1.94 -18.87
C THR A 23 10.02 -2.45 -20.29
N LYS A 24 11.17 -2.11 -20.86
CA LYS A 24 11.56 -2.64 -22.18
C LYS A 24 11.84 -4.13 -22.15
N LYS A 25 12.45 -4.63 -21.07
CA LYS A 25 12.72 -6.07 -20.87
C LYS A 25 11.42 -6.87 -20.84
N VAL A 26 10.41 -6.41 -20.09
CA VAL A 26 9.08 -7.04 -20.04
C VAL A 26 8.38 -6.93 -21.39
N GLY A 27 8.39 -5.75 -22.03
CA GLY A 27 7.74 -5.53 -23.33
C GLY A 27 8.27 -6.39 -24.48
N LYS A 28 9.51 -6.87 -24.40
CA LYS A 28 10.11 -7.76 -25.40
C LYS A 28 9.71 -9.23 -25.25
N GLN A 29 9.09 -9.62 -24.14
CA GLN A 29 8.65 -11.00 -23.94
C GLN A 29 7.38 -11.28 -24.75
N ASP A 30 7.20 -12.54 -25.16
CA ASP A 30 6.01 -12.95 -25.89
C ASP A 30 4.74 -12.79 -25.04
N ALA A 31 3.67 -12.36 -25.66
CA ALA A 31 2.35 -12.22 -25.05
C ALA A 31 1.43 -13.44 -25.27
N GLY A 32 1.96 -14.50 -25.85
CA GLY A 32 1.26 -15.76 -26.04
C GLY A 32 0.21 -15.75 -27.16
N THR A 33 -0.84 -16.53 -26.99
CA THR A 33 -1.88 -16.76 -28.00
C THR A 33 -2.75 -15.52 -28.24
N ASP A 34 -3.49 -15.50 -29.35
CA ASP A 34 -4.39 -14.38 -29.66
C ASP A 34 -5.51 -14.24 -28.62
N ARG A 35 -5.99 -15.35 -28.04
CA ARG A 35 -6.98 -15.33 -26.95
C ARG A 35 -6.40 -14.67 -25.67
N MET A 36 -5.16 -15.01 -25.32
CA MET A 36 -4.47 -14.35 -24.19
C MET A 36 -4.31 -12.85 -24.41
N LYS A 37 -3.97 -12.44 -25.62
CA LYS A 37 -3.84 -11.02 -25.99
C LYS A 37 -5.18 -10.28 -25.93
N GLU A 38 -6.27 -10.93 -26.37
CA GLU A 38 -7.63 -10.37 -26.30
C GLU A 38 -8.04 -10.12 -24.84
N ILE A 39 -7.87 -11.09 -23.95
CA ILE A 39 -8.19 -10.95 -22.52
C ILE A 39 -7.31 -9.87 -21.87
N ALA A 40 -6.01 -9.89 -22.14
CA ALA A 40 -5.09 -8.86 -21.63
C ALA A 40 -5.47 -7.46 -22.12
N ALA A 41 -6.00 -7.32 -23.34
CA ALA A 41 -6.48 -6.05 -23.86
C ALA A 41 -7.70 -5.55 -23.06
N PHE A 42 -8.66 -6.42 -22.73
CA PHE A 42 -9.82 -6.03 -21.89
C PHE A 42 -9.38 -5.56 -20.51
N ILE A 43 -8.44 -6.28 -19.87
CA ILE A 43 -7.89 -5.89 -18.55
C ILE A 43 -7.18 -4.54 -18.66
N HIS A 44 -6.32 -4.36 -19.66
CA HIS A 44 -5.57 -3.12 -19.86
C HIS A 44 -6.48 -1.92 -20.15
N GLU A 45 -7.49 -2.10 -21.03
CA GLU A 45 -8.48 -1.06 -21.35
C GLU A 45 -9.29 -0.67 -20.11
N GLY A 46 -9.74 -1.66 -19.33
CA GLY A 46 -10.49 -1.44 -18.08
C GLY A 46 -9.67 -0.66 -17.05
N ALA A 47 -8.41 -1.06 -16.82
CA ALA A 47 -7.52 -0.38 -15.89
C ALA A 47 -7.23 1.08 -16.31
N ARG A 48 -7.01 1.32 -17.61
CA ARG A 48 -6.85 2.69 -18.13
C ARG A 48 -8.13 3.52 -18.04
N ALA A 49 -9.29 2.91 -18.27
CA ALA A 49 -10.57 3.60 -18.16
C ALA A 49 -10.81 4.06 -16.72
N PHE A 50 -10.56 3.18 -15.73
CA PHE A 50 -10.65 3.53 -14.32
C PHE A 50 -9.71 4.68 -13.96
N LEU A 51 -8.40 4.56 -14.22
CA LEU A 51 -7.43 5.62 -13.88
C LEU A 51 -7.76 6.94 -14.58
N THR A 52 -8.22 6.91 -15.83
CA THR A 52 -8.61 8.12 -16.54
C THR A 52 -9.80 8.82 -15.87
N ALA A 53 -10.77 8.05 -15.41
CA ALA A 53 -11.94 8.57 -14.72
C ALA A 53 -11.59 9.10 -13.32
N GLU A 54 -10.74 8.38 -12.58
CA GLU A 54 -10.22 8.77 -11.27
C GLU A 54 -9.43 10.07 -11.35
N TYR A 55 -8.48 10.17 -12.29
CA TYR A 55 -7.64 11.37 -12.44
C TYR A 55 -8.44 12.63 -12.79
N LYS A 56 -9.56 12.51 -13.51
CA LYS A 56 -10.45 13.65 -13.74
C LYS A 56 -11.02 14.24 -12.45
N ILE A 57 -11.38 13.37 -11.50
CA ILE A 57 -11.86 13.80 -10.18
C ILE A 57 -10.71 14.36 -9.35
N LEU A 58 -9.57 13.67 -9.36
CA LEU A 58 -8.39 14.08 -8.61
C LEU A 58 -7.85 15.45 -9.04
N VAL A 59 -7.89 15.77 -10.33
CA VAL A 59 -7.51 17.12 -10.83
C VAL A 59 -8.35 18.21 -10.18
N VAL A 60 -9.65 18.00 -10.00
CA VAL A 60 -10.53 18.97 -9.34
C VAL A 60 -10.17 19.11 -7.86
N ILE A 61 -9.96 17.99 -7.15
CA ILE A 61 -9.59 17.99 -5.72
C ILE A 61 -8.23 18.68 -5.54
N VAL A 62 -7.25 18.31 -6.35
CA VAL A 62 -5.90 18.90 -6.33
C VAL A 62 -5.94 20.39 -6.63
N ALA A 63 -6.76 20.84 -7.58
CA ALA A 63 -6.92 22.27 -7.87
C ALA A 63 -7.53 23.04 -6.69
N VAL A 64 -8.54 22.48 -6.03
CA VAL A 64 -9.14 23.08 -4.83
C VAL A 64 -8.12 23.16 -3.69
N LEU A 65 -7.40 22.08 -3.40
CA LEU A 65 -6.39 22.06 -2.35
C LEU A 65 -5.22 23.01 -2.66
N PHE A 66 -4.78 23.09 -3.92
CA PHE A 66 -3.75 24.03 -4.36
C PHE A 66 -4.12 25.47 -4.01
N VAL A 67 -5.36 25.88 -4.31
CA VAL A 67 -5.85 27.24 -4.01
C VAL A 67 -5.96 27.43 -2.49
N LEU A 68 -6.48 26.45 -1.76
CA LEU A 68 -6.60 26.52 -0.29
C LEU A 68 -5.23 26.63 0.39
N ILE A 69 -4.22 25.90 -0.07
CA ILE A 69 -2.85 26.01 0.43
C ILE A 69 -2.28 27.38 0.12
N GLY A 70 -2.37 27.84 -1.14
CA GLY A 70 -1.84 29.13 -1.58
C GLY A 70 -2.41 30.32 -0.81
N ILE A 71 -3.73 30.34 -0.60
CA ILE A 71 -4.43 31.44 0.10
C ILE A 71 -4.35 31.25 1.64
N GLY A 72 -4.60 30.04 2.13
CA GLY A 72 -4.70 29.76 3.56
C GLY A 72 -3.37 29.93 4.30
N ILE A 73 -2.27 29.48 3.69
CA ILE A 73 -0.93 29.59 4.27
C ILE A 73 -0.22 30.87 3.78
N GLY A 74 -0.64 31.41 2.64
CA GLY A 74 0.03 32.55 2.01
C GLY A 74 1.37 32.21 1.34
N ASN A 75 1.66 30.92 1.12
CA ASN A 75 2.91 30.44 0.49
C ASN A 75 2.63 29.64 -0.78
N TRP A 76 2.73 30.30 -1.92
CA TRP A 76 2.51 29.68 -3.24
C TRP A 76 3.59 28.68 -3.63
N VAL A 77 4.80 28.77 -3.06
CA VAL A 77 5.86 27.80 -3.33
C VAL A 77 5.49 26.43 -2.74
N THR A 78 4.94 26.41 -1.51
CA THR A 78 4.40 25.19 -0.90
C THR A 78 3.26 24.59 -1.74
N ALA A 79 2.36 25.45 -2.28
CA ALA A 79 1.28 25.01 -3.15
C ALA A 79 1.81 24.40 -4.47
N VAL A 80 2.85 24.98 -5.07
CA VAL A 80 3.50 24.40 -6.26
C VAL A 80 4.16 23.07 -5.94
N CYS A 81 4.85 22.95 -4.79
CA CYS A 81 5.43 21.68 -4.34
C CYS A 81 4.36 20.61 -4.13
N PHE A 82 3.18 20.99 -3.62
CA PHE A 82 2.02 20.10 -3.52
C PHE A 82 1.61 19.54 -4.89
N LEU A 83 1.52 20.39 -5.94
CA LEU A 83 1.22 19.92 -7.30
C LEU A 83 2.28 18.95 -7.82
N VAL A 84 3.56 19.21 -7.56
CA VAL A 84 4.66 18.33 -7.99
C VAL A 84 4.56 16.97 -7.29
N GLY A 85 4.26 16.95 -5.99
CA GLY A 85 4.06 15.72 -5.22
C GLY A 85 2.89 14.89 -5.75
N ALA A 86 1.75 15.55 -6.01
CA ALA A 86 0.58 14.91 -6.61
C ALA A 86 0.89 14.34 -8.00
N LEU A 87 1.59 15.09 -8.84
CA LEU A 87 1.98 14.65 -10.19
C LEU A 87 2.91 13.43 -10.14
N PHE A 88 3.90 13.41 -9.25
CA PHE A 88 4.85 12.30 -9.17
C PHE A 88 4.21 11.04 -8.61
N SER A 89 3.33 11.15 -7.62
CA SER A 89 2.56 10.02 -7.11
C SER A 89 1.67 9.42 -8.22
N THR A 90 0.96 10.27 -8.95
CA THR A 90 0.13 9.88 -10.10
C THR A 90 0.97 9.19 -11.20
N ALA A 91 2.14 9.75 -11.52
CA ALA A 91 3.02 9.19 -12.55
C ALA A 91 3.56 7.82 -12.15
N ALA A 92 3.95 7.63 -10.87
CA ALA A 92 4.40 6.34 -10.37
C ALA A 92 3.31 5.26 -10.50
N GLY A 93 2.09 5.55 -10.04
CA GLY A 93 0.95 4.65 -10.13
C GLY A 93 0.59 4.31 -11.59
N TYR A 94 0.53 5.31 -12.46
CA TYR A 94 0.21 5.13 -13.87
C TYR A 94 1.24 4.27 -14.61
N ILE A 95 2.54 4.54 -14.43
CA ILE A 95 3.61 3.77 -15.07
C ILE A 95 3.62 2.34 -14.54
N GLY A 96 3.56 2.16 -13.22
CA GLY A 96 3.55 0.85 -12.58
C GLY A 96 2.41 -0.03 -13.09
N MET A 97 1.17 0.47 -13.06
CA MET A 97 -0.01 -0.23 -13.53
C MET A 97 0.07 -0.58 -15.03
N ASN A 98 0.51 0.36 -15.89
CA ASN A 98 0.66 0.08 -17.33
C ASN A 98 1.69 -1.02 -17.62
N VAL A 99 2.72 -1.17 -16.80
CA VAL A 99 3.70 -2.24 -16.98
C VAL A 99 3.20 -3.54 -16.36
N ALA A 100 2.51 -3.49 -15.21
CA ALA A 100 1.91 -4.65 -14.58
C ALA A 100 0.91 -5.33 -15.53
N THR A 101 -0.04 -4.58 -16.12
CA THR A 101 -1.01 -5.12 -17.08
C THR A 101 -0.35 -5.77 -18.32
N LYS A 102 0.84 -5.28 -18.72
CA LYS A 102 1.63 -5.92 -19.79
C LYS A 102 2.39 -7.16 -19.31
N ALA A 103 2.81 -7.17 -18.05
CA ALA A 103 3.52 -8.28 -17.45
C ALA A 103 2.59 -9.47 -17.20
N ASN A 104 1.32 -9.25 -16.85
CA ASN A 104 0.33 -10.29 -16.57
C ASN A 104 0.30 -11.36 -17.66
N VAL A 105 -0.02 -10.98 -18.89
CA VAL A 105 -0.13 -11.91 -20.02
C VAL A 105 1.22 -12.55 -20.39
N ARG A 106 2.33 -11.83 -20.23
CA ARG A 106 3.67 -12.32 -20.51
C ARG A 106 4.15 -13.33 -19.48
N THR A 107 3.70 -13.16 -18.24
CA THR A 107 3.93 -14.13 -17.16
C THR A 107 3.19 -15.42 -17.44
N ALA A 108 1.91 -15.35 -17.87
CA ALA A 108 1.13 -16.52 -18.28
C ALA A 108 1.76 -17.23 -19.50
N ALA A 109 2.19 -16.47 -20.52
CA ALA A 109 2.87 -17.02 -21.69
C ALA A 109 4.19 -17.70 -21.31
N ALA A 110 4.98 -17.10 -20.43
CA ALA A 110 6.23 -17.69 -19.97
C ALA A 110 6.01 -18.95 -19.12
N ALA A 111 4.95 -18.97 -18.29
CA ALA A 111 4.56 -20.18 -17.55
C ALA A 111 4.26 -21.35 -18.50
N LYS A 112 3.58 -21.06 -19.61
CA LYS A 112 3.25 -22.05 -20.65
C LYS A 112 4.50 -22.54 -21.41
N ASP A 113 5.36 -21.63 -21.88
CA ASP A 113 6.38 -21.95 -22.88
C ASP A 113 7.79 -22.17 -22.26
N SER A 114 8.04 -21.66 -21.04
CA SER A 114 9.38 -21.61 -20.43
C SER A 114 9.40 -21.99 -18.94
N GLY A 115 8.24 -22.27 -18.35
CA GLY A 115 8.11 -22.74 -16.96
C GLY A 115 8.25 -21.65 -15.89
N MET A 116 8.30 -22.12 -14.64
CA MET A 116 8.20 -21.32 -13.39
C MET A 116 9.23 -20.18 -13.30
N ASN A 117 10.50 -20.48 -13.56
CA ASN A 117 11.58 -19.51 -13.34
C ASN A 117 11.49 -18.30 -14.26
N LYS A 118 11.10 -18.50 -15.50
CA LYS A 118 10.92 -17.43 -16.47
C LYS A 118 9.69 -16.59 -16.12
N ALA A 119 8.60 -17.24 -15.75
CA ALA A 119 7.37 -16.58 -15.29
C ALA A 119 7.64 -15.71 -14.06
N LEU A 120 8.33 -16.24 -13.03
CA LEU A 120 8.79 -15.49 -11.87
C LEU A 120 9.61 -14.25 -12.24
N SER A 121 10.58 -14.42 -13.16
CA SER A 121 11.44 -13.30 -13.58
C SER A 121 10.67 -12.18 -14.28
N ILE A 122 9.62 -12.50 -15.04
CA ILE A 122 8.79 -11.51 -15.73
C ILE A 122 7.86 -10.81 -14.75
N ALA A 123 7.15 -11.57 -13.91
CA ALA A 123 6.26 -11.01 -12.89
C ALA A 123 7.03 -10.09 -11.93
N PHE A 124 8.17 -10.54 -11.40
CA PHE A 124 9.03 -9.73 -10.56
C PHE A 124 9.58 -8.49 -11.28
N SER A 125 9.97 -8.60 -12.56
CA SER A 125 10.43 -7.45 -13.35
C SER A 125 9.31 -6.41 -13.52
N GLY A 126 8.06 -6.85 -13.69
CA GLY A 126 6.88 -5.98 -13.71
C GLY A 126 6.67 -5.24 -12.40
N GLY A 127 6.70 -5.96 -11.27
CA GLY A 127 6.61 -5.37 -9.93
C GLY A 127 7.77 -4.43 -9.61
N ALA A 128 8.99 -4.76 -10.05
CA ALA A 128 10.16 -3.92 -9.83
C ALA A 128 10.08 -2.56 -10.56
N VAL A 129 9.35 -2.46 -11.66
CA VAL A 129 9.08 -1.15 -12.30
C VAL A 129 8.31 -0.26 -11.33
N MET A 130 7.27 -0.79 -10.65
CA MET A 130 6.52 -0.01 -9.66
C MET A 130 7.43 0.45 -8.51
N GLY A 131 8.20 -0.48 -7.93
CA GLY A 131 9.13 -0.17 -6.85
C GLY A 131 10.15 0.91 -7.21
N MET A 132 10.74 0.83 -8.40
CA MET A 132 11.71 1.82 -8.88
C MET A 132 11.07 3.17 -9.21
N CYS A 133 9.82 3.20 -9.68
CA CYS A 133 9.09 4.45 -9.88
C CYS A 133 8.79 5.13 -8.53
N VAL A 134 8.36 4.38 -7.52
CA VAL A 134 8.09 4.90 -6.17
C VAL A 134 9.33 5.58 -5.59
N VAL A 135 10.44 4.86 -5.48
CA VAL A 135 11.65 5.42 -4.87
C VAL A 135 12.33 6.44 -5.79
N GLY A 136 12.25 6.27 -7.10
CA GLY A 136 12.84 7.17 -8.09
C GLY A 136 12.18 8.55 -8.08
N PHE A 137 10.87 8.62 -8.26
CA PHE A 137 10.14 9.90 -8.21
C PHE A 137 10.15 10.51 -6.81
N GLY A 138 10.02 9.69 -5.74
CA GLY A 138 10.05 10.17 -4.37
C GLY A 138 11.38 10.82 -4.00
N LEU A 139 12.50 10.15 -4.27
CA LEU A 139 13.83 10.66 -3.96
C LEU A 139 14.23 11.84 -4.86
N PHE A 140 13.94 11.74 -6.16
CA PHE A 140 14.18 12.83 -7.11
C PHE A 140 13.41 14.09 -6.70
N GLY A 141 12.10 13.96 -6.44
CA GLY A 141 11.26 15.09 -6.07
C GLY A 141 11.66 15.72 -4.74
N ALA A 142 11.78 14.93 -3.68
CA ALA A 142 12.20 15.43 -2.37
C ALA A 142 13.60 16.07 -2.42
N GLY A 143 14.54 15.43 -3.13
CA GLY A 143 15.90 15.95 -3.30
C GLY A 143 15.95 17.28 -4.05
N VAL A 144 15.26 17.37 -5.20
CA VAL A 144 15.23 18.61 -6.00
C VAL A 144 14.53 19.74 -5.24
N VAL A 145 13.36 19.48 -4.65
CA VAL A 145 12.63 20.49 -3.87
C VAL A 145 13.49 21.01 -2.72
N TYR A 146 14.15 20.13 -1.97
CA TYR A 146 14.99 20.56 -0.87
C TYR A 146 16.25 21.31 -1.33
N ILE A 147 16.92 20.88 -2.42
CA ILE A 147 18.06 21.59 -3.01
C ILE A 147 17.70 23.03 -3.41
N LEU A 148 16.52 23.20 -4.03
CA LEU A 148 16.08 24.51 -4.55
C LEU A 148 15.59 25.45 -3.44
N THR A 149 14.89 24.91 -2.44
CA THR A 149 14.23 25.74 -1.42
C THR A 149 15.00 25.86 -0.12
N LYS A 150 15.80 24.85 0.22
CA LYS A 150 16.49 24.71 1.53
C LYS A 150 15.53 24.86 2.73
N ASN A 151 14.24 24.66 2.50
CA ASN A 151 13.17 24.87 3.47
C ASN A 151 12.33 23.60 3.65
N PRO A 152 12.36 22.95 4.84
CA PRO A 152 11.57 21.77 5.13
C PRO A 152 10.05 22.02 5.08
N ASP A 153 9.60 23.23 5.46
CA ASP A 153 8.17 23.56 5.48
C ASP A 153 7.58 23.53 4.06
N VAL A 154 8.35 24.01 3.09
CA VAL A 154 7.96 23.95 1.67
C VAL A 154 7.92 22.50 1.18
N LEU A 155 8.85 21.67 1.65
CA LEU A 155 8.90 20.25 1.29
C LEU A 155 7.67 19.47 1.83
N SER A 156 7.06 19.94 2.93
CA SER A 156 5.82 19.34 3.45
C SER A 156 4.66 19.42 2.44
N GLY A 157 4.64 20.45 1.59
CA GLY A 157 3.69 20.54 0.47
C GLY A 157 3.82 19.38 -0.51
N PHE A 158 5.05 19.00 -0.88
CA PHE A 158 5.31 17.83 -1.73
C PHE A 158 4.75 16.54 -1.12
N SER A 159 4.94 16.33 0.19
CA SER A 159 4.37 15.19 0.91
C SER A 159 2.84 15.24 0.94
N LEU A 160 2.22 16.40 1.16
CA LEU A 160 0.76 16.53 1.14
C LEU A 160 0.17 16.19 -0.23
N GLY A 161 0.86 16.57 -1.32
CA GLY A 161 0.48 16.17 -2.67
C GLY A 161 0.50 14.66 -2.87
N ALA A 162 1.57 14.02 -2.41
CA ALA A 162 1.69 12.57 -2.42
C ALA A 162 0.58 11.87 -1.62
N SER A 163 0.33 12.34 -0.38
CA SER A 163 -0.69 11.80 0.52
C SER A 163 -2.10 11.94 -0.03
N SER A 164 -2.40 13.09 -0.66
CA SER A 164 -3.73 13.32 -1.25
C SER A 164 -4.03 12.33 -2.36
N ILE A 165 -3.10 12.10 -3.27
CA ILE A 165 -3.26 11.11 -4.35
C ILE A 165 -3.34 9.70 -3.76
N ALA A 166 -2.47 9.36 -2.81
CA ALA A 166 -2.42 8.03 -2.20
C ALA A 166 -3.76 7.63 -1.56
N LEU A 167 -4.40 8.55 -0.82
CA LEU A 167 -5.67 8.25 -0.17
C LEU A 167 -6.76 7.88 -1.19
N PHE A 168 -6.97 8.73 -2.19
CA PHE A 168 -8.01 8.49 -3.18
C PHE A 168 -7.72 7.24 -4.02
N ALA A 169 -6.49 7.06 -4.48
CA ALA A 169 -6.08 5.88 -5.25
C ALA A 169 -6.26 4.58 -4.44
N ARG A 170 -5.92 4.59 -3.15
CA ARG A 170 -6.06 3.40 -2.31
C ARG A 170 -7.51 3.09 -1.96
N VAL A 171 -8.30 4.11 -1.59
CA VAL A 171 -9.73 3.95 -1.28
C VAL A 171 -10.51 3.60 -2.55
N GLY A 172 -10.31 4.35 -3.63
CA GLY A 172 -10.98 4.12 -4.91
C GLY A 172 -10.64 2.77 -5.52
N GLY A 173 -9.34 2.44 -5.60
CA GLY A 173 -8.87 1.14 -6.08
C GLY A 173 -9.39 -0.02 -5.23
N GLY A 174 -9.35 0.09 -3.90
CA GLY A 174 -9.86 -0.93 -2.99
C GLY A 174 -11.38 -1.15 -3.11
N ILE A 175 -12.19 -0.09 -3.20
CA ILE A 175 -13.64 -0.21 -3.42
C ILE A 175 -13.91 -0.85 -4.78
N TYR A 176 -13.17 -0.45 -5.81
CA TYR A 176 -13.31 -1.03 -7.16
C TYR A 176 -13.05 -2.53 -7.14
N THR A 177 -11.87 -2.93 -6.64
CA THR A 177 -11.42 -4.33 -6.61
C THR A 177 -12.41 -5.20 -5.85
N LYS A 178 -12.78 -4.79 -4.63
CA LYS A 178 -13.63 -5.62 -3.78
C LYS A 178 -15.09 -5.64 -4.19
N ALA A 179 -15.58 -4.62 -4.86
CA ALA A 179 -16.89 -4.68 -5.49
C ALA A 179 -16.96 -5.72 -6.61
N ALA A 180 -15.91 -5.79 -7.44
CA ALA A 180 -15.81 -6.77 -8.52
C ALA A 180 -15.62 -8.20 -7.98
N ASP A 181 -14.73 -8.36 -6.99
CA ASP A 181 -14.39 -9.62 -6.34
C ASP A 181 -15.61 -10.25 -5.65
N VAL A 182 -16.26 -9.52 -4.74
CA VAL A 182 -17.49 -9.99 -4.07
C VAL A 182 -18.60 -10.33 -5.08
N GLY A 183 -18.73 -9.54 -6.16
CA GLY A 183 -19.69 -9.83 -7.23
C GLY A 183 -19.35 -11.10 -8.00
N ALA A 184 -18.08 -11.31 -8.31
CA ALA A 184 -17.59 -12.50 -9.00
C ALA A 184 -17.75 -13.75 -8.12
N ASP A 185 -17.33 -13.67 -6.86
CA ASP A 185 -17.31 -14.79 -5.94
C ASP A 185 -18.71 -15.22 -5.50
N LEU A 186 -19.52 -14.28 -5.00
CA LEU A 186 -20.84 -14.62 -4.48
C LEU A 186 -21.76 -15.18 -5.55
N VAL A 187 -21.83 -14.55 -6.72
CA VAL A 187 -22.74 -15.01 -7.78
C VAL A 187 -22.11 -16.12 -8.62
N GLY A 188 -20.83 -16.03 -8.94
CA GLY A 188 -20.13 -17.03 -9.76
C GLY A 188 -19.86 -18.32 -8.99
N LYS A 189 -19.11 -18.25 -7.91
CA LYS A 189 -18.68 -19.45 -7.16
C LYS A 189 -19.79 -20.04 -6.28
N VAL A 190 -20.53 -19.18 -5.52
CA VAL A 190 -21.50 -19.67 -4.54
C VAL A 190 -22.86 -19.97 -5.17
N GLU A 191 -23.41 -19.06 -5.99
CA GLU A 191 -24.75 -19.23 -6.58
C GLU A 191 -24.74 -20.08 -7.85
N ALA A 192 -23.86 -19.78 -8.81
CA ALA A 192 -23.79 -20.47 -10.10
C ALA A 192 -22.89 -21.71 -10.11
N GLY A 193 -22.01 -21.86 -9.12
CA GLY A 193 -21.10 -23.02 -8.97
C GLY A 193 -20.06 -23.11 -10.08
N ILE A 194 -19.69 -22.00 -10.73
CA ILE A 194 -18.63 -21.94 -11.74
C ILE A 194 -17.28 -21.71 -11.07
N PRO A 195 -16.17 -22.22 -11.67
CA PRO A 195 -14.83 -22.03 -11.14
C PRO A 195 -14.41 -20.57 -11.02
N GLU A 196 -13.38 -20.31 -10.21
CA GLU A 196 -12.69 -19.03 -10.18
C GLU A 196 -12.07 -18.71 -11.55
N ASP A 197 -12.05 -17.44 -11.94
CA ASP A 197 -11.56 -16.95 -13.23
C ASP A 197 -12.27 -17.53 -14.47
N ASP A 198 -13.44 -18.12 -14.29
CA ASP A 198 -14.20 -18.67 -15.41
C ASP A 198 -14.65 -17.56 -16.38
N PRO A 199 -14.35 -17.67 -17.70
CA PRO A 199 -14.74 -16.65 -18.67
C PRO A 199 -16.24 -16.43 -18.84
N ARG A 200 -17.07 -17.32 -18.30
CA ARG A 200 -18.53 -17.16 -18.26
C ARG A 200 -18.99 -16.13 -17.21
N ASN A 201 -18.13 -15.84 -16.23
CA ASN A 201 -18.47 -14.86 -15.20
C ASN A 201 -18.28 -13.43 -15.74
N PRO A 202 -19.36 -12.61 -15.80
CA PRO A 202 -19.24 -11.23 -16.32
C PRO A 202 -18.33 -10.32 -15.52
N ALA A 203 -18.13 -10.59 -14.24
CA ALA A 203 -17.30 -9.77 -13.35
C ALA A 203 -15.82 -10.13 -13.37
N VAL A 204 -15.39 -11.23 -14.01
CA VAL A 204 -14.02 -11.73 -13.98
C VAL A 204 -13.00 -10.72 -14.52
N ILE A 205 -13.31 -10.00 -15.59
CA ILE A 205 -12.43 -8.95 -16.12
C ILE A 205 -12.36 -7.74 -15.17
N ALA A 206 -13.50 -7.37 -14.56
CA ALA A 206 -13.49 -6.28 -13.56
C ALA A 206 -12.67 -6.64 -12.33
N TYR A 207 -12.70 -7.90 -11.88
CA TYR A 207 -11.84 -8.41 -10.82
C TYR A 207 -10.35 -8.25 -11.18
N ASN A 208 -9.92 -8.81 -12.31
CA ASN A 208 -8.54 -8.69 -12.78
C ASN A 208 -8.08 -7.24 -13.00
N VAL A 209 -8.96 -6.34 -13.43
CA VAL A 209 -8.69 -4.90 -13.49
C VAL A 209 -8.45 -4.35 -12.09
N GLY A 210 -9.26 -4.78 -11.11
CA GLY A 210 -9.18 -4.37 -9.72
C GLY A 210 -7.79 -4.57 -9.13
N ASP A 211 -7.21 -5.77 -9.28
CA ASP A 211 -5.86 -6.07 -8.77
C ASP A 211 -4.80 -5.11 -9.31
N ASN A 212 -4.90 -4.74 -10.59
CA ASN A 212 -3.94 -3.80 -11.18
C ASN A 212 -4.14 -2.36 -10.67
N VAL A 213 -5.36 -1.91 -10.42
CA VAL A 213 -5.62 -0.54 -9.96
C VAL A 213 -5.55 -0.41 -8.44
N GLY A 214 -6.01 -1.41 -7.68
CA GLY A 214 -5.98 -1.43 -6.23
C GLY A 214 -4.64 -1.83 -5.65
N ASP A 215 -4.15 -3.02 -6.06
CA ASP A 215 -3.01 -3.66 -5.43
C ASP A 215 -1.67 -3.40 -6.15
N VAL A 216 -1.67 -2.78 -7.32
CA VAL A 216 -0.44 -2.22 -7.92
C VAL A 216 -0.43 -0.70 -7.80
N ALA A 217 -1.37 0.02 -8.42
CA ALA A 217 -1.34 1.48 -8.44
C ALA A 217 -1.66 2.09 -7.06
N GLY A 218 -2.71 1.62 -6.38
CA GLY A 218 -3.10 2.12 -5.05
C GLY A 218 -2.06 1.82 -3.97
N MET A 219 -1.51 0.59 -3.93
CA MET A 219 -0.44 0.21 -3.02
C MET A 219 0.84 1.00 -3.28
N GLY A 220 1.20 1.18 -4.54
CA GLY A 220 2.36 1.98 -4.90
C GLY A 220 2.26 3.44 -4.47
N ALA A 221 1.07 4.04 -4.57
CA ALA A 221 0.81 5.39 -4.08
C ALA A 221 0.92 5.50 -2.55
N ASP A 222 0.44 4.50 -1.78
CA ASP A 222 0.58 4.42 -0.32
C ASP A 222 2.05 4.38 0.11
N LEU A 223 2.86 3.52 -0.52
CA LEU A 223 4.28 3.43 -0.20
C LEU A 223 5.08 4.63 -0.72
N PHE A 224 4.67 5.28 -1.81
CA PHE A 224 5.22 6.56 -2.24
C PHE A 224 5.00 7.64 -1.18
N GLU A 225 3.80 7.76 -0.66
CA GLU A 225 3.45 8.68 0.43
C GLU A 225 4.29 8.41 1.67
N SER A 226 4.38 7.15 2.12
CA SER A 226 5.16 6.76 3.29
C SER A 226 6.64 7.10 3.13
N TYR A 227 7.19 6.81 1.96
CA TYR A 227 8.59 7.09 1.63
C TYR A 227 8.89 8.59 1.66
N VAL A 228 8.07 9.38 1.00
CA VAL A 228 8.20 10.84 0.98
C VAL A 228 7.97 11.44 2.37
N GLY A 229 6.94 11.02 3.09
CA GLY A 229 6.61 11.51 4.43
C GLY A 229 7.73 11.25 5.44
N SER A 230 8.37 10.08 5.39
CA SER A 230 9.53 9.77 6.23
C SER A 230 10.73 10.67 5.93
N LEU A 231 10.98 10.97 4.66
CA LEU A 231 12.06 11.90 4.26
C LEU A 231 11.77 13.31 4.74
N VAL A 232 10.55 13.81 4.55
CA VAL A 232 10.14 15.15 4.98
C VAL A 232 10.30 15.31 6.50
N SER A 233 9.78 14.36 7.29
CA SER A 233 9.92 14.41 8.75
C SER A 233 11.38 14.31 9.20
N ALA A 234 12.17 13.42 8.59
CA ALA A 234 13.57 13.29 8.94
C ALA A 234 14.41 14.52 8.55
N ILE A 235 14.12 15.17 7.43
CA ILE A 235 14.76 16.43 7.04
C ILE A 235 14.38 17.54 8.03
N THR A 236 13.09 17.67 8.37
CA THR A 236 12.59 18.69 9.30
C THR A 236 13.27 18.57 10.66
N LEU A 237 13.25 17.38 11.26
CA LEU A 237 13.89 17.14 12.56
C LEU A 237 15.42 17.16 12.47
N GLY A 238 15.98 16.78 11.32
CA GLY A 238 17.41 16.81 11.05
C GLY A 238 18.01 18.23 11.05
N VAL A 239 17.26 19.21 10.53
CA VAL A 239 17.67 20.63 10.59
C VAL A 239 17.87 21.09 12.05
N VAL A 240 16.98 20.67 12.94
CA VAL A 240 17.08 21.00 14.37
C VAL A 240 18.22 20.24 15.04
N TYR A 241 18.38 18.96 14.71
CA TYR A 241 19.37 18.07 15.32
C TYR A 241 20.81 18.45 14.96
N ALA A 242 21.12 18.66 13.68
CA ALA A 242 22.48 18.88 13.18
C ALA A 242 22.54 19.83 11.96
N LYS A 243 21.62 20.77 11.88
CA LYS A 243 21.54 21.75 10.77
C LYS A 243 21.56 21.05 9.39
N GLU A 244 22.38 21.54 8.48
CA GLU A 244 22.45 21.03 7.11
C GLU A 244 22.88 19.55 7.03
N SER A 245 23.81 19.10 7.89
CA SER A 245 24.23 17.68 7.92
C SER A 245 23.07 16.76 8.31
N GLY A 246 22.27 17.15 9.29
CA GLY A 246 21.08 16.39 9.72
C GLY A 246 20.00 16.34 8.64
N ALA A 247 19.84 17.40 7.86
CA ALA A 247 18.87 17.43 6.76
C ALA A 247 19.30 16.62 5.52
N ILE A 248 20.59 16.62 5.21
CA ILE A 248 21.12 15.91 4.03
C ILE A 248 21.22 14.40 4.29
N PHE A 249 21.52 13.97 5.51
CA PHE A 249 21.74 12.58 5.85
C PHE A 249 20.58 11.65 5.46
N PRO A 250 19.29 11.93 5.75
CA PRO A 250 18.17 11.11 5.32
C PRO A 250 18.08 10.93 3.80
N LEU A 251 18.38 11.97 3.03
CA LEU A 251 18.38 11.92 1.56
C LEU A 251 19.48 11.01 1.02
N VAL A 252 20.67 11.03 1.66
CA VAL A 252 21.79 10.15 1.29
C VAL A 252 21.50 8.70 1.68
N ILE A 253 20.87 8.45 2.83
CA ILE A 253 20.38 7.11 3.22
C ILE A 253 19.34 6.59 2.24
N ALA A 254 18.40 7.41 1.84
CA ALA A 254 17.41 7.04 0.83
C ALA A 254 18.06 6.73 -0.53
N ALA A 255 19.06 7.50 -0.93
CA ALA A 255 19.87 7.24 -2.12
C ALA A 255 20.62 5.90 -2.04
N LEU A 256 21.20 5.58 -0.88
CA LEU A 256 21.79 4.26 -0.60
C LEU A 256 20.71 3.15 -0.71
N GLY A 257 19.49 3.39 -0.21
CA GLY A 257 18.37 2.46 -0.30
C GLY A 257 17.95 2.16 -1.73
N VAL A 258 17.95 3.16 -2.61
CA VAL A 258 17.73 2.96 -4.06
C VAL A 258 18.78 2.04 -4.64
N LEU A 259 20.06 2.31 -4.37
CA LEU A 259 21.16 1.45 -4.84
C LEU A 259 21.01 0.02 -4.30
N ALA A 260 20.71 -0.13 -3.02
CA ALA A 260 20.49 -1.41 -2.37
C ALA A 260 19.31 -2.18 -3.02
N SER A 261 18.22 -1.49 -3.35
CA SER A 261 17.07 -2.09 -4.02
C SER A 261 17.41 -2.56 -5.44
N VAL A 262 18.16 -1.77 -6.20
CA VAL A 262 18.65 -2.19 -7.52
C VAL A 262 19.55 -3.43 -7.41
N ILE A 263 20.48 -3.45 -6.45
CA ILE A 263 21.32 -4.64 -6.17
C ILE A 263 20.43 -5.83 -5.79
N GLY A 264 19.46 -5.63 -4.89
CA GLY A 264 18.51 -6.66 -4.46
C GLY A 264 17.76 -7.32 -5.64
N CYS A 265 17.37 -6.54 -6.65
CA CYS A 265 16.70 -7.06 -7.84
C CYS A 265 17.56 -8.09 -8.61
N PHE A 266 18.88 -7.99 -8.58
CA PHE A 266 19.77 -8.96 -9.23
C PHE A 266 19.91 -10.27 -8.45
N PHE A 267 19.57 -10.29 -7.15
CA PHE A 267 19.56 -11.50 -6.33
C PHE A 267 18.25 -12.28 -6.43
N VAL A 268 17.19 -11.70 -6.97
CA VAL A 268 15.94 -12.42 -7.25
C VAL A 268 16.12 -13.25 -8.52
N LYS A 269 16.63 -14.45 -8.33
CA LYS A 269 16.82 -15.44 -9.41
C LYS A 269 16.11 -16.73 -9.01
N GLY A 270 15.22 -17.22 -9.89
CA GLY A 270 14.70 -18.58 -9.79
C GLY A 270 15.80 -19.57 -10.18
N ASP A 271 15.97 -20.60 -9.36
CA ASP A 271 16.73 -21.80 -9.68
C ASP A 271 15.75 -22.98 -9.76
N GLU A 272 16.03 -24.00 -10.58
CA GLU A 272 15.11 -25.13 -10.78
C GLU A 272 14.75 -25.85 -9.46
N ASN A 273 15.60 -25.75 -8.45
CA ASN A 273 15.43 -26.36 -7.14
C ASN A 273 15.04 -25.37 -6.00
N SER A 274 14.93 -24.07 -6.29
CA SER A 274 14.59 -23.07 -5.28
C SER A 274 13.13 -22.65 -5.36
N SER A 275 12.45 -22.51 -4.21
CA SER A 275 11.10 -21.95 -4.18
C SER A 275 11.13 -20.46 -4.55
N PRO A 276 10.14 -19.95 -5.32
CA PRO A 276 10.03 -18.52 -5.63
C PRO A 276 10.07 -17.63 -4.37
N HIS A 277 9.47 -18.08 -3.27
CA HIS A 277 9.50 -17.40 -1.98
C HIS A 277 10.91 -17.13 -1.44
N LYS A 278 11.82 -18.12 -1.53
CA LYS A 278 13.22 -17.93 -1.12
C LYS A 278 13.94 -16.92 -2.00
N ALA A 279 13.70 -16.94 -3.31
CA ALA A 279 14.32 -16.00 -4.25
C ALA A 279 13.94 -14.55 -3.93
N LEU A 280 12.66 -14.29 -3.65
CA LEU A 280 12.17 -12.96 -3.26
C LEU A 280 12.75 -12.51 -1.91
N LYS A 281 12.81 -13.39 -0.91
CA LYS A 281 13.44 -13.09 0.40
C LYS A 281 14.94 -12.76 0.26
N TYR A 282 15.69 -13.45 -0.59
CA TYR A 282 17.10 -13.13 -0.83
C TYR A 282 17.30 -11.73 -1.40
N GLY A 283 16.44 -11.29 -2.32
CA GLY A 283 16.45 -9.92 -2.81
C GLY A 283 16.27 -8.90 -1.71
N SER A 284 15.25 -9.07 -0.86
CA SER A 284 14.96 -8.16 0.25
C SER A 284 16.05 -8.14 1.30
N TYR A 285 16.57 -9.30 1.73
CA TYR A 285 17.64 -9.38 2.74
C TYR A 285 18.96 -8.83 2.24
N SER A 286 19.30 -9.05 0.96
CA SER A 286 20.53 -8.46 0.39
C SER A 286 20.48 -6.93 0.40
N ALA A 287 19.35 -6.35 0.05
CA ALA A 287 19.14 -4.90 0.12
C ALA A 287 19.27 -4.38 1.57
N ALA A 288 18.64 -5.07 2.52
CA ALA A 288 18.72 -4.71 3.94
C ALA A 288 20.18 -4.71 4.46
N ILE A 289 20.97 -5.73 4.10
CA ILE A 289 22.39 -5.81 4.49
C ILE A 289 23.20 -4.65 3.91
N VAL A 290 22.97 -4.30 2.64
CA VAL A 290 23.64 -3.15 2.00
C VAL A 290 23.30 -1.85 2.73
N VAL A 291 22.03 -1.64 3.09
CA VAL A 291 21.61 -0.46 3.86
C VAL A 291 22.23 -0.44 5.26
N MET A 292 22.28 -1.57 5.98
CA MET A 292 22.90 -1.63 7.31
C MET A 292 24.37 -1.25 7.27
N ILE A 293 25.14 -1.85 6.36
CA ILE A 293 26.58 -1.57 6.23
C ILE A 293 26.80 -0.12 5.79
N GLY A 294 26.06 0.33 4.76
CA GLY A 294 26.22 1.68 4.23
C GLY A 294 25.79 2.77 5.22
N SER A 295 24.77 2.53 6.04
CA SER A 295 24.34 3.47 7.09
C SER A 295 25.42 3.66 8.16
N LEU A 296 26.14 2.61 8.55
CA LEU A 296 27.27 2.71 9.49
C LEU A 296 28.40 3.57 8.91
N ILE A 297 28.75 3.37 7.64
CA ILE A 297 29.79 4.15 6.96
C ILE A 297 29.37 5.62 6.88
N LEU A 298 28.14 5.88 6.42
CA LEU A 298 27.63 7.24 6.25
C LEU A 298 27.47 7.98 7.59
N SER A 299 26.96 7.32 8.63
CA SER A 299 26.85 7.92 9.96
C SER A 299 28.23 8.33 10.51
N LYS A 300 29.24 7.46 10.35
CA LYS A 300 30.61 7.80 10.71
C LYS A 300 31.17 9.01 9.94
N MET A 301 30.82 9.13 8.66
CA MET A 301 31.24 10.26 7.82
C MET A 301 30.52 11.57 8.18
N PHE A 302 29.23 11.55 8.48
CA PHE A 302 28.43 12.74 8.74
C PHE A 302 28.57 13.27 10.18
N PHE A 303 28.57 12.35 11.15
CA PHE A 303 28.46 12.68 12.58
C PHE A 303 29.68 12.21 13.42
N ASN A 304 30.65 11.58 12.79
CA ASN A 304 31.80 10.97 13.47
C ASN A 304 31.39 9.93 14.54
N GLY A 305 30.22 9.34 14.41
CA GLY A 305 29.63 8.36 15.32
C GLY A 305 28.79 7.33 14.60
N PHE A 306 28.14 6.44 15.34
CA PHE A 306 27.26 5.38 14.82
C PHE A 306 25.82 5.49 15.34
N LYS A 307 25.49 6.48 16.16
CA LYS A 307 24.19 6.61 16.82
C LYS A 307 23.04 6.67 15.81
N GLU A 308 23.21 7.46 14.76
CA GLU A 308 22.22 7.68 13.71
C GLU A 308 22.04 6.41 12.87
N ALA A 309 23.13 5.69 12.56
CA ALA A 309 23.04 4.40 11.89
C ALA A 309 22.33 3.34 12.74
N ILE A 310 22.58 3.32 14.04
CA ILE A 310 21.88 2.38 14.94
C ILE A 310 20.37 2.66 14.94
N ALA A 311 19.95 3.94 14.96
CA ALA A 311 18.55 4.30 14.84
C ALA A 311 17.92 3.81 13.52
N ILE A 312 18.63 3.96 12.39
CA ILE A 312 18.22 3.43 11.09
C ILE A 312 18.06 1.91 11.13
N ILE A 313 19.04 1.21 11.72
CA ILE A 313 19.05 -0.25 11.85
C ILE A 313 17.88 -0.72 12.71
N PHE A 314 17.54 -0.02 13.81
CA PHE A 314 16.34 -0.34 14.59
C PHE A 314 15.08 -0.31 13.73
N GLY A 315 14.87 0.73 12.93
CA GLY A 315 13.73 0.82 12.02
C GLY A 315 13.71 -0.32 11.00
N LEU A 316 14.83 -0.56 10.34
CA LEU A 316 14.96 -1.62 9.33
C LEU A 316 14.67 -3.02 9.91
N VAL A 317 15.26 -3.33 11.06
CA VAL A 317 15.08 -4.64 11.74
C VAL A 317 13.64 -4.80 12.21
N VAL A 318 13.04 -3.76 12.81
CA VAL A 318 11.63 -3.78 13.22
C VAL A 318 10.73 -4.04 12.02
N GLY A 319 10.97 -3.39 10.87
CA GLY A 319 10.22 -3.63 9.65
C GLY A 319 10.29 -5.07 9.16
N LEU A 320 11.48 -5.65 9.13
CA LEU A 320 11.67 -7.05 8.76
C LEU A 320 10.96 -8.00 9.74
N LEU A 321 11.05 -7.75 11.04
CA LEU A 321 10.40 -8.56 12.06
C LEU A 321 8.87 -8.47 11.99
N ILE A 322 8.30 -7.30 11.74
CA ILE A 322 6.86 -7.13 11.54
C ILE A 322 6.40 -7.96 10.34
N GLY A 323 7.14 -7.96 9.23
CA GLY A 323 6.85 -8.81 8.08
C GLY A 323 6.80 -10.30 8.45
N VAL A 324 7.80 -10.79 9.18
CA VAL A 324 7.83 -12.20 9.66
C VAL A 324 6.68 -12.52 10.60
N ILE A 325 6.34 -11.62 11.52
CA ILE A 325 5.21 -11.81 12.44
C ILE A 325 3.88 -11.83 11.67
N THR A 326 3.73 -10.95 10.70
CA THR A 326 2.54 -10.96 9.83
C THR A 326 2.42 -12.29 9.08
N GLU A 327 3.51 -12.81 8.51
CA GLU A 327 3.55 -14.13 7.88
C GLU A 327 3.07 -15.24 8.85
N ILE A 328 3.53 -15.23 10.11
CA ILE A 328 3.13 -16.21 11.12
C ILE A 328 1.61 -16.20 11.39
N TYR A 329 0.98 -15.02 11.38
CA TYR A 329 -0.45 -14.90 11.62
C TYR A 329 -1.32 -15.15 10.39
N THR A 330 -0.77 -14.96 9.18
CA THR A 330 -1.56 -14.95 7.94
C THR A 330 -1.25 -16.10 6.99
N SER A 331 -0.13 -16.82 7.14
CA SER A 331 0.23 -17.94 6.24
C SER A 331 -0.41 -19.25 6.66
N GLY A 332 -0.86 -20.05 5.67
CA GLY A 332 -1.39 -21.40 5.84
C GLY A 332 -0.42 -22.42 6.44
N ASP A 333 0.88 -22.11 6.48
CA ASP A 333 1.88 -22.98 7.12
C ASP A 333 1.75 -23.00 8.65
N TYR A 334 1.17 -21.95 9.25
CA TYR A 334 1.14 -21.74 10.68
C TYR A 334 -0.21 -22.05 11.32
N ARG A 335 -0.18 -22.24 12.64
CA ARG A 335 -1.33 -22.68 13.45
C ARG A 335 -2.55 -21.75 13.41
N PHE A 336 -2.35 -20.44 13.19
CA PHE A 336 -3.44 -19.46 13.27
C PHE A 336 -4.42 -19.63 12.11
N VAL A 337 -3.91 -19.75 10.90
CA VAL A 337 -4.70 -20.01 9.69
C VAL A 337 -5.32 -21.41 9.73
N LYS A 338 -4.54 -22.43 10.12
CA LYS A 338 -5.06 -23.81 10.31
C LYS A 338 -6.20 -23.88 11.32
N LYS A 339 -6.15 -23.06 12.37
CA LYS A 339 -7.24 -22.96 13.35
C LYS A 339 -8.52 -22.39 12.72
N ILE A 340 -8.42 -21.35 11.88
CA ILE A 340 -9.57 -20.78 11.17
C ILE A 340 -10.15 -21.84 10.22
N ALA A 341 -9.31 -22.54 9.46
CA ALA A 341 -9.73 -23.62 8.58
C ALA A 341 -10.47 -24.74 9.33
N GLN A 342 -9.96 -25.14 10.51
CA GLN A 342 -10.64 -26.10 11.37
C GLN A 342 -11.99 -25.60 11.88
N GLN A 343 -12.10 -24.32 12.27
CA GLN A 343 -13.36 -23.73 12.73
C GLN A 343 -14.39 -23.62 11.58
N SER A 344 -13.93 -23.60 10.34
CA SER A 344 -14.82 -23.58 9.16
C SER A 344 -15.62 -24.89 9.01
N GLU A 345 -15.18 -26.02 9.61
CA GLU A 345 -15.97 -27.26 9.66
C GLU A 345 -17.29 -27.10 10.44
N THR A 346 -17.35 -26.15 11.37
CA THR A 346 -18.55 -25.91 12.19
C THR A 346 -19.47 -24.83 11.62
N GLY A 347 -19.02 -24.11 10.57
CA GLY A 347 -19.83 -23.17 9.81
C GLY A 347 -19.29 -21.74 9.75
N PRO A 348 -19.97 -20.85 9.02
CA PRO A 348 -19.46 -19.51 8.75
C PRO A 348 -19.35 -18.62 10.00
N ALA A 349 -20.25 -18.75 10.97
CA ALA A 349 -20.20 -17.94 12.19
C ALA A 349 -18.91 -18.16 12.98
N THR A 350 -18.50 -19.40 13.16
CA THR A 350 -17.25 -19.76 13.85
C THR A 350 -16.02 -19.37 13.05
N THR A 351 -16.07 -19.44 11.73
CA THR A 351 -15.04 -18.94 10.83
C THR A 351 -14.81 -17.43 11.03
N VAL A 352 -15.89 -16.65 11.03
CA VAL A 352 -15.83 -15.19 11.22
C VAL A 352 -15.28 -14.85 12.60
N ILE A 353 -15.80 -15.46 13.67
CA ILE A 353 -15.32 -15.22 15.04
C ILE A 353 -13.84 -15.57 15.17
N SER A 354 -13.40 -16.70 14.60
CA SER A 354 -12.00 -17.14 14.68
C SER A 354 -11.04 -16.17 13.99
N GLY A 355 -11.39 -15.65 12.82
CA GLY A 355 -10.56 -14.68 12.10
C GLY A 355 -10.48 -13.32 12.80
N ILE A 356 -11.61 -12.83 13.37
CA ILE A 356 -11.61 -11.62 14.22
C ILE A 356 -10.66 -11.83 15.40
N ALA A 357 -10.74 -12.96 16.09
CA ALA A 357 -9.89 -13.26 17.25
C ALA A 357 -8.40 -13.33 16.86
N VAL A 358 -8.07 -13.97 15.73
CA VAL A 358 -6.69 -14.02 15.21
C VAL A 358 -6.19 -12.63 14.86
N GLY A 359 -6.99 -11.82 14.19
CA GLY A 359 -6.61 -10.44 13.85
C GLY A 359 -6.37 -9.57 15.09
N MET A 360 -7.26 -9.63 16.09
CA MET A 360 -7.05 -8.92 17.37
C MET A 360 -5.77 -9.36 18.05
N GLN A 361 -5.52 -10.68 18.14
CA GLN A 361 -4.29 -11.22 18.74
C GLN A 361 -3.03 -10.80 17.97
N SER A 362 -3.12 -10.65 16.65
CA SER A 362 -1.99 -10.30 15.80
C SER A 362 -1.47 -8.88 16.01
N THR A 363 -2.21 -8.00 16.70
CA THR A 363 -1.78 -6.63 16.99
C THR A 363 -0.66 -6.59 18.04
N ALA A 364 -0.62 -7.55 18.96
CA ALA A 364 0.21 -7.47 20.17
C ALA A 364 1.71 -7.41 19.83
N VAL A 365 2.23 -8.36 19.05
CA VAL A 365 3.67 -8.43 18.79
C VAL A 365 4.17 -7.27 17.91
N PRO A 366 3.49 -6.88 16.81
CA PRO A 366 3.90 -5.72 16.04
C PRO A 366 3.93 -4.42 16.85
N ILE A 367 2.95 -4.18 17.72
CA ILE A 367 2.95 -3.00 18.60
C ILE A 367 4.14 -3.01 19.56
N ILE A 368 4.46 -4.16 20.15
CA ILE A 368 5.67 -4.28 21.01
C ILE A 368 6.94 -4.03 20.19
N LEU A 369 7.04 -4.54 18.99
CA LEU A 369 8.18 -4.29 18.10
C LEU A 369 8.32 -2.82 17.72
N ILE A 370 7.21 -2.15 17.40
CA ILE A 370 7.20 -0.70 17.13
C ILE A 370 7.66 0.06 18.37
N ALA A 371 7.17 -0.29 19.57
CA ALA A 371 7.58 0.33 20.82
C ALA A 371 9.09 0.14 21.09
N ILE A 372 9.62 -1.06 20.87
CA ILE A 372 11.07 -1.33 20.97
C ILE A 372 11.84 -0.49 19.95
N GLY A 373 11.35 -0.38 18.73
CA GLY A 373 11.96 0.44 17.68
C GLY A 373 12.02 1.93 18.06
N ILE A 374 10.91 2.45 18.61
CA ILE A 374 10.82 3.84 19.09
C ILE A 374 11.81 4.08 20.24
N ILE A 375 11.79 3.22 21.27
CA ILE A 375 12.68 3.35 22.44
C ILE A 375 14.14 3.25 22.00
N GLY A 376 14.48 2.26 21.16
CA GLY A 376 15.84 2.08 20.66
C GLY A 376 16.31 3.29 19.84
N ALA A 377 15.55 3.70 18.85
CA ALA A 377 15.91 4.84 18.01
C ALA A 377 16.04 6.16 18.81
N TYR A 378 15.11 6.40 19.73
CA TYR A 378 15.15 7.57 20.62
C TYR A 378 16.37 7.57 21.53
N SER A 379 16.73 6.43 22.10
CA SER A 379 17.87 6.30 23.02
C SER A 379 19.21 6.68 22.39
N PHE A 380 19.34 6.52 21.07
CA PHE A 380 20.58 6.84 20.36
C PHE A 380 20.60 8.25 19.77
N SER A 381 19.48 8.75 19.21
CA SER A 381 19.46 10.03 18.48
C SER A 381 18.23 10.89 18.80
N GLY A 382 17.58 10.67 19.93
CA GLY A 382 16.40 11.45 20.34
C GLY A 382 15.25 11.34 19.34
N LEU A 383 14.47 12.39 19.22
CA LEU A 383 13.33 12.45 18.28
C LEU A 383 13.76 12.35 16.82
N TYR A 384 14.94 12.86 16.47
CA TYR A 384 15.52 12.66 15.14
C TYR A 384 15.76 11.17 14.85
N GLY A 385 16.16 10.39 15.86
CA GLY A 385 16.33 8.95 15.75
C GLY A 385 15.04 8.22 15.33
N ILE A 386 13.87 8.64 15.83
CA ILE A 386 12.57 8.07 15.42
C ILE A 386 12.32 8.31 13.93
N ALA A 387 12.58 9.53 13.45
CA ALA A 387 12.44 9.83 12.02
C ALA A 387 13.45 9.04 11.16
N LEU A 388 14.68 8.87 11.65
CA LEU A 388 15.68 8.02 11.00
C LEU A 388 15.30 6.54 10.99
N ALA A 389 14.61 6.05 12.02
CA ALA A 389 14.07 4.69 12.04
C ALA A 389 12.99 4.51 10.95
N ALA A 390 12.12 5.51 10.76
CA ALA A 390 11.15 5.50 9.67
C ALA A 390 11.84 5.47 8.29
N VAL A 391 12.86 6.31 8.07
CA VAL A 391 13.69 6.29 6.85
C VAL A 391 14.42 4.95 6.69
N GLY A 392 14.97 4.41 7.77
CA GLY A 392 15.64 3.11 7.77
C GLY A 392 14.70 1.98 7.34
N MET A 393 13.51 1.93 7.92
CA MET A 393 12.47 0.96 7.55
C MET A 393 12.11 1.09 6.07
N LEU A 394 11.89 2.30 5.58
CA LEU A 394 11.51 2.58 4.19
C LEU A 394 12.68 2.62 3.21
N SER A 395 13.93 2.48 3.67
CA SER A 395 15.10 2.49 2.78
C SER A 395 15.09 1.36 1.74
N THR A 396 14.46 0.23 2.05
CA THR A 396 14.30 -0.91 1.14
C THR A 396 13.00 -0.88 0.33
N THR A 397 12.26 0.23 0.32
CA THR A 397 10.95 0.34 -0.33
C THR A 397 10.98 -0.08 -1.81
N GLY A 398 12.06 0.23 -2.55
CA GLY A 398 12.16 -0.15 -3.95
C GLY A 398 12.04 -1.65 -4.19
N ILE A 399 12.73 -2.47 -3.40
CA ILE A 399 12.64 -3.93 -3.49
C ILE A 399 11.37 -4.46 -2.81
N THR A 400 10.93 -3.86 -1.73
CA THR A 400 9.71 -4.27 -1.01
C THR A 400 8.47 -4.12 -1.90
N VAL A 401 8.32 -2.97 -2.57
CA VAL A 401 7.24 -2.73 -3.55
C VAL A 401 7.36 -3.68 -4.74
N ALA A 402 8.58 -3.98 -5.19
CA ALA A 402 8.79 -4.93 -6.28
C ALA A 402 8.28 -6.33 -5.95
N VAL A 403 8.51 -6.78 -4.71
CA VAL A 403 8.06 -8.06 -4.17
C VAL A 403 6.54 -8.07 -3.92
N ASP A 404 5.97 -6.95 -3.51
CA ASP A 404 4.55 -6.82 -3.23
C ASP A 404 3.74 -6.77 -4.55
N ALA A 405 4.11 -5.89 -5.49
CA ALA A 405 3.46 -5.78 -6.79
C ALA A 405 3.63 -7.02 -7.72
N TYR A 406 4.53 -7.93 -7.39
CA TYR A 406 4.64 -9.23 -8.03
C TYR A 406 3.37 -10.07 -7.85
N GLY A 407 2.73 -10.03 -6.67
CA GLY A 407 1.54 -10.82 -6.34
C GLY A 407 0.39 -10.61 -7.34
N PRO A 408 -0.16 -9.40 -7.48
CA PRO A 408 -1.22 -9.10 -8.44
C PRO A 408 -0.89 -9.46 -9.89
N ILE A 409 0.38 -9.39 -10.28
CA ILE A 409 0.82 -9.79 -11.63
C ILE A 409 0.73 -11.31 -11.78
N ALA A 410 1.10 -12.08 -10.75
CA ALA A 410 1.03 -13.53 -10.76
C ALA A 410 -0.42 -14.03 -10.76
N ASP A 411 -1.28 -13.41 -9.95
CA ASP A 411 -2.71 -13.70 -9.87
C ASP A 411 -3.41 -13.43 -11.21
N ASN A 412 -3.24 -12.25 -11.78
CA ASN A 412 -3.75 -11.94 -13.12
C ASN A 412 -3.21 -12.87 -14.22
N ALA A 413 -1.99 -13.36 -14.09
CA ALA A 413 -1.46 -14.36 -15.02
C ALA A 413 -2.21 -15.69 -14.92
N GLY A 414 -2.61 -16.08 -13.71
CA GLY A 414 -3.49 -17.22 -13.44
C GLY A 414 -4.87 -17.03 -14.08
N GLY A 415 -5.50 -15.89 -13.86
CA GLY A 415 -6.79 -15.54 -14.47
C GLY A 415 -6.73 -15.56 -16.01
N ILE A 416 -5.68 -14.99 -16.61
CA ILE A 416 -5.49 -15.05 -18.07
C ILE A 416 -5.29 -16.49 -18.55
N ALA A 417 -4.57 -17.33 -17.82
CA ALA A 417 -4.36 -18.73 -18.16
C ALA A 417 -5.68 -19.51 -18.18
N GLU A 418 -6.51 -19.33 -17.15
CA GLU A 418 -7.83 -19.96 -17.03
C GLU A 418 -8.79 -19.48 -18.13
N MET A 419 -8.97 -18.16 -18.27
CA MET A 419 -9.87 -17.57 -19.28
C MET A 419 -9.45 -17.90 -20.73
N SER A 420 -8.17 -18.23 -20.94
CA SER A 420 -7.65 -18.61 -22.26
C SER A 420 -7.74 -20.11 -22.53
N GLY A 421 -8.19 -20.91 -21.55
CA GLY A 421 -8.30 -22.37 -21.67
C GLY A 421 -6.94 -23.04 -21.83
N LEU A 422 -5.89 -22.55 -21.16
CA LEU A 422 -4.57 -23.17 -21.20
C LEU A 422 -4.56 -24.50 -20.43
N PRO A 423 -3.60 -25.41 -20.73
CA PRO A 423 -3.47 -26.68 -20.01
C PRO A 423 -3.34 -26.48 -18.49
N SER A 424 -3.83 -27.45 -17.72
CA SER A 424 -3.81 -27.41 -16.23
C SER A 424 -2.41 -27.28 -15.64
N GLU A 425 -1.38 -27.76 -16.34
CA GLU A 425 0.01 -27.61 -15.93
C GLU A 425 0.44 -26.14 -15.87
N VAL A 426 -0.08 -25.30 -16.76
CA VAL A 426 0.20 -23.85 -16.77
C VAL A 426 -0.48 -23.20 -15.57
N ARG A 427 -1.74 -23.57 -15.29
CA ARG A 427 -2.46 -23.09 -14.11
C ARG A 427 -1.74 -23.48 -12.81
N ASN A 428 -1.25 -24.71 -12.70
CA ASN A 428 -0.46 -25.16 -11.56
C ASN A 428 0.82 -24.34 -11.34
N ILE A 429 1.44 -23.81 -12.40
CA ILE A 429 2.60 -22.92 -12.28
C ILE A 429 2.16 -21.55 -11.78
N THR A 430 1.11 -20.97 -12.36
CA THR A 430 0.63 -19.64 -11.97
C THR A 430 0.05 -19.65 -10.54
N ASP A 431 -0.67 -20.69 -10.13
CA ASP A 431 -1.17 -20.84 -8.77
C ASP A 431 -0.06 -20.92 -7.71
N LYS A 432 1.07 -21.60 -8.04
CA LYS A 432 2.25 -21.59 -7.16
C LYS A 432 2.91 -20.21 -7.07
N LEU A 433 2.91 -19.45 -8.15
CA LEU A 433 3.40 -18.08 -8.14
C LEU A 433 2.46 -17.17 -7.34
N ASP A 434 1.15 -17.33 -7.51
CA ASP A 434 0.14 -16.58 -6.78
C ASP A 434 0.18 -16.87 -5.27
N ALA A 435 0.30 -18.13 -4.86
CA ALA A 435 0.43 -18.51 -3.44
C ALA A 435 1.63 -17.82 -2.75
N VAL A 436 2.75 -17.68 -3.48
CA VAL A 436 3.90 -16.90 -2.99
C VAL A 436 3.56 -15.40 -2.97
N GLY A 437 2.86 -14.90 -3.98
CA GLY A 437 2.38 -13.52 -4.07
C GLY A 437 1.51 -13.13 -2.88
N ASN A 438 0.56 -13.95 -2.51
CA ASN A 438 -0.33 -13.70 -1.36
C ASN A 438 0.43 -13.64 -0.02
N THR A 439 1.42 -14.51 0.16
CA THR A 439 2.27 -14.48 1.36
C THR A 439 3.13 -13.23 1.41
N THR A 440 3.75 -12.84 0.29
CA THR A 440 4.57 -11.64 0.23
C THR A 440 3.74 -10.36 0.34
N ALA A 441 2.55 -10.32 -0.24
CA ALA A 441 1.61 -9.21 -0.10
C ALA A 441 1.15 -9.00 1.36
N ALA A 442 0.89 -10.08 2.10
CA ALA A 442 0.59 -9.98 3.53
C ALA A 442 1.76 -9.40 4.33
N MET A 443 3.00 -9.84 4.04
CA MET A 443 4.22 -9.28 4.65
C MET A 443 4.40 -7.81 4.28
N GLY A 444 4.16 -7.43 3.02
CA GLY A 444 4.21 -6.06 2.51
C GLY A 444 3.21 -5.14 3.22
N LYS A 445 1.98 -5.61 3.45
CA LYS A 445 0.96 -4.88 4.21
C LYS A 445 1.40 -4.66 5.68
N GLY A 446 1.94 -5.68 6.34
CA GLY A 446 2.52 -5.55 7.68
C GLY A 446 3.64 -4.51 7.73
N PHE A 447 4.55 -4.55 6.77
CA PHE A 447 5.62 -3.57 6.60
C PHE A 447 5.06 -2.15 6.35
N ALA A 448 4.05 -2.00 5.49
CA ALA A 448 3.42 -0.71 5.21
C ALA A 448 2.78 -0.11 6.46
N ILE A 449 2.12 -0.92 7.30
CA ILE A 449 1.51 -0.46 8.55
C ILE A 449 2.58 -0.02 9.56
N GLY A 450 3.63 -0.84 9.75
CA GLY A 450 4.73 -0.50 10.66
C GLY A 450 5.46 0.78 10.24
N SER A 451 5.74 0.93 8.94
CA SER A 451 6.36 2.14 8.40
C SER A 451 5.46 3.37 8.51
N ALA A 452 4.15 3.20 8.30
CA ALA A 452 3.17 4.26 8.50
C ALA A 452 3.11 4.73 9.96
N ALA A 453 3.21 3.81 10.91
CA ALA A 453 3.24 4.13 12.34
C ALA A 453 4.45 5.02 12.70
N LEU A 454 5.64 4.62 12.28
CA LEU A 454 6.86 5.41 12.53
C LEU A 454 6.86 6.74 11.78
N THR A 455 6.40 6.75 10.53
CA THR A 455 6.31 7.97 9.71
C THR A 455 5.28 8.95 10.30
N ALA A 456 4.09 8.48 10.67
CA ALA A 456 3.08 9.33 11.29
C ALA A 456 3.54 9.89 12.63
N LEU A 457 4.26 9.09 13.45
CA LEU A 457 4.87 9.57 14.68
C LEU A 457 5.93 10.65 14.42
N ALA A 458 6.80 10.45 13.43
CA ALA A 458 7.82 11.43 13.07
C ALA A 458 7.20 12.73 12.52
N LEU A 459 6.15 12.63 11.70
CA LEU A 459 5.37 13.78 11.23
C LEU A 459 4.64 14.48 12.37
N PHE A 460 4.12 13.73 13.35
CA PHE A 460 3.48 14.29 14.55
C PHE A 460 4.48 15.09 15.39
N VAL A 461 5.69 14.59 15.58
CA VAL A 461 6.78 15.34 16.22
C VAL A 461 7.12 16.62 15.44
N SER A 462 7.17 16.54 14.10
CA SER A 462 7.39 17.71 13.24
C SER A 462 6.25 18.74 13.38
N TYR A 463 4.98 18.28 13.50
CA TYR A 463 3.85 19.14 13.78
C TYR A 463 3.99 19.83 15.14
N ALA A 464 4.29 19.07 16.21
CA ALA A 464 4.47 19.63 17.55
C ALA A 464 5.58 20.71 17.57
N GLN A 465 6.66 20.50 16.80
CA GLN A 465 7.70 21.50 16.61
C GLN A 465 7.18 22.76 15.89
N ALA A 466 6.43 22.59 14.79
CA ALA A 466 5.93 23.68 13.98
C ALA A 466 4.95 24.60 14.73
N VAL A 467 4.20 24.03 15.70
CA VAL A 467 3.24 24.80 16.53
C VAL A 467 3.81 25.22 17.88
N GLY A 468 5.10 25.00 18.17
CA GLY A 468 5.75 25.42 19.41
C GLY A 468 5.50 24.53 20.62
N LEU A 469 4.82 23.39 20.45
CA LEU A 469 4.54 22.41 21.52
C LEU A 469 5.72 21.46 21.81
N PHE A 470 6.83 21.64 21.14
CA PHE A 470 7.99 20.74 21.26
C PHE A 470 8.68 20.83 22.63
N GLU A 471 8.81 22.03 23.18
CA GLU A 471 9.49 22.26 24.49
C GLU A 471 8.54 22.06 25.67
N GLU A 472 7.30 22.51 25.54
CA GLU A 472 6.30 22.45 26.63
C GLU A 472 5.64 21.07 26.74
N GLY A 473 5.62 20.31 25.65
CA GLY A 473 4.91 19.04 25.54
C GLY A 473 3.39 19.21 25.41
N ILE A 474 2.71 18.12 25.04
CA ILE A 474 1.24 18.10 24.97
C ILE A 474 0.69 17.63 26.32
N ASN A 475 -0.03 18.52 27.01
CA ASN A 475 -0.57 18.21 28.33
C ASN A 475 -1.84 17.35 28.21
N LEU A 476 -1.74 16.08 28.56
CA LEU A 476 -2.89 15.16 28.56
C LEU A 476 -3.99 15.47 29.57
N LEU A 477 -3.74 16.39 30.52
CA LEU A 477 -4.78 16.83 31.46
C LEU A 477 -5.56 18.03 30.93
N ASP A 478 -5.16 18.64 29.84
CA ASP A 478 -5.94 19.68 29.19
C ASP A 478 -7.20 19.07 28.54
N TYR A 479 -8.37 19.62 28.85
CA TYR A 479 -9.63 19.12 28.32
C TYR A 479 -9.71 19.19 26.79
N LYS A 480 -9.08 20.18 26.15
CA LYS A 480 -9.03 20.31 24.71
C LYS A 480 -8.24 19.16 24.08
N VAL A 481 -7.11 18.79 24.68
CA VAL A 481 -6.28 17.65 24.25
C VAL A 481 -7.07 16.34 24.42
N ILE A 482 -7.75 16.15 25.56
CA ILE A 482 -8.59 14.96 25.79
C ILE A 482 -9.70 14.86 24.73
N VAL A 483 -10.41 15.95 24.46
CA VAL A 483 -11.45 15.98 23.42
C VAL A 483 -10.85 15.65 22.05
N GLY A 484 -9.71 16.25 21.71
CA GLY A 484 -8.96 15.92 20.51
C GLY A 484 -8.63 14.43 20.42
N MET A 485 -8.12 13.83 21.49
CA MET A 485 -7.78 12.40 21.55
C MET A 485 -8.99 11.49 21.31
N PHE A 486 -10.14 11.78 21.90
CA PHE A 486 -11.36 11.00 21.67
C PHE A 486 -11.84 11.10 20.22
N VAL A 487 -11.86 12.32 19.66
CA VAL A 487 -12.21 12.52 18.25
C VAL A 487 -11.22 11.81 17.35
N GLY A 488 -9.92 11.98 17.59
CA GLY A 488 -8.86 11.31 16.83
C GLY A 488 -8.95 9.77 16.91
N GLY A 489 -9.20 9.24 18.10
CA GLY A 489 -9.39 7.81 18.30
C GLY A 489 -10.62 7.23 17.59
N MET A 490 -11.68 8.02 17.46
CA MET A 490 -12.90 7.65 16.74
C MET A 490 -12.75 7.65 15.23
N LEU A 491 -11.94 8.58 14.67
CA LEU A 491 -11.85 8.78 13.20
C LEU A 491 -11.46 7.53 12.41
N PRO A 492 -10.48 6.68 12.79
CA PRO A 492 -10.16 5.46 12.08
C PRO A 492 -11.32 4.46 12.02
N PHE A 493 -12.12 4.37 13.09
CA PHE A 493 -13.32 3.52 13.10
C PHE A 493 -14.41 4.06 12.17
N LEU A 494 -14.67 5.37 12.21
CA LEU A 494 -15.66 6.01 11.33
C LEU A 494 -15.25 5.91 9.86
N PHE A 495 -13.96 6.12 9.58
CA PHE A 495 -13.39 5.96 8.24
C PHE A 495 -13.55 4.52 7.73
N SER A 496 -13.24 3.53 8.58
CA SER A 496 -13.41 2.12 8.24
C SER A 496 -14.88 1.77 7.98
N ALA A 497 -15.79 2.30 8.79
CA ALA A 497 -17.22 2.11 8.58
C ALA A 497 -17.66 2.64 7.21
N PHE A 498 -17.22 3.84 6.84
CA PHE A 498 -17.54 4.43 5.54
C PHE A 498 -16.95 3.62 4.37
N THR A 499 -15.69 3.20 4.46
CA THR A 499 -15.06 2.42 3.39
C THR A 499 -15.68 1.04 3.24
N MET A 500 -16.04 0.36 4.32
CA MET A 500 -16.74 -0.93 4.30
C MET A 500 -18.16 -0.81 3.72
N ASP A 501 -18.91 0.20 4.14
CA ASP A 501 -20.26 0.47 3.60
C ASP A 501 -20.19 0.81 2.10
N SER A 502 -19.16 1.54 1.69
CA SER A 502 -18.88 1.85 0.29
C SER A 502 -18.63 0.60 -0.56
N VAL A 503 -17.80 -0.33 -0.05
CA VAL A 503 -17.57 -1.63 -0.72
C VAL A 503 -18.87 -2.41 -0.83
N SER A 504 -19.66 -2.49 0.25
CA SER A 504 -20.94 -3.21 0.25
C SER A 504 -21.94 -2.65 -0.77
N LYS A 505 -22.05 -1.32 -0.87
CA LYS A 505 -22.91 -0.65 -1.86
C LYS A 505 -22.45 -0.90 -3.30
N ALA A 506 -21.15 -0.88 -3.53
CA ALA A 506 -20.57 -1.14 -4.84
C ALA A 506 -20.74 -2.61 -5.24
N ALA A 507 -20.49 -3.54 -4.32
CA ALA A 507 -20.67 -4.98 -4.51
C ALA A 507 -22.12 -5.34 -4.81
N TYR A 508 -23.07 -4.72 -4.13
CA TYR A 508 -24.49 -4.95 -4.39
C TYR A 508 -24.87 -4.69 -5.87
N LYS A 509 -24.39 -3.58 -6.43
CA LYS A 509 -24.63 -3.25 -7.86
C LYS A 509 -23.98 -4.25 -8.80
N MET A 510 -22.80 -4.73 -8.45
CA MET A 510 -22.09 -5.74 -9.24
C MET A 510 -22.86 -7.08 -9.21
N ILE A 511 -23.31 -7.52 -8.03
CA ILE A 511 -24.11 -8.72 -7.83
C ILE A 511 -25.38 -8.66 -8.69
N GLU A 512 -26.11 -7.54 -8.68
CA GLU A 512 -27.31 -7.37 -9.50
C GLU A 512 -26.99 -7.47 -10.99
N GLU A 513 -25.90 -6.87 -11.46
CA GLU A 513 -25.51 -6.93 -12.86
C GLU A 513 -25.10 -8.34 -13.29
N VAL A 514 -24.33 -9.06 -12.51
CA VAL A 514 -23.92 -10.44 -12.81
C VAL A 514 -25.16 -11.35 -12.87
N ARG A 515 -26.06 -11.24 -11.90
CA ARG A 515 -27.35 -11.98 -11.90
C ARG A 515 -28.22 -11.62 -13.10
N ARG A 516 -28.27 -10.33 -13.49
CA ARG A 516 -29.01 -9.87 -14.68
C ARG A 516 -28.45 -10.55 -15.92
N GLN A 517 -27.13 -10.55 -16.09
CA GLN A 517 -26.49 -11.15 -17.27
C GLN A 517 -26.72 -12.65 -17.33
N PHE A 518 -26.62 -13.38 -16.23
CA PHE A 518 -26.91 -14.82 -16.19
C PHE A 518 -28.35 -15.15 -16.57
N LYS A 519 -29.31 -14.25 -16.25
CA LYS A 519 -30.71 -14.42 -16.62
C LYS A 519 -31.04 -14.01 -18.07
N THR A 520 -30.38 -12.98 -18.59
CA THR A 520 -30.80 -12.32 -19.84
C THR A 520 -29.96 -12.67 -21.04
N ILE A 521 -28.71 -13.13 -20.86
CA ILE A 521 -27.83 -13.55 -21.96
C ILE A 521 -28.02 -15.06 -22.21
N PRO A 522 -28.64 -15.47 -23.35
CA PRO A 522 -28.89 -16.88 -23.61
C PRO A 522 -27.58 -17.66 -23.74
N GLY A 523 -27.50 -18.80 -23.06
CA GLY A 523 -26.34 -19.72 -23.16
C GLY A 523 -25.06 -19.23 -22.49
N ILE A 524 -25.11 -18.23 -21.62
CA ILE A 524 -23.92 -17.73 -20.93
C ILE A 524 -23.30 -18.80 -20.00
N LEU A 525 -24.12 -19.51 -19.23
CA LEU A 525 -23.66 -20.58 -18.32
C LEU A 525 -23.15 -21.82 -19.09
N GLU A 526 -23.65 -22.06 -20.29
CA GLU A 526 -23.17 -23.12 -21.18
C GLU A 526 -21.96 -22.71 -22.02
N GLY A 527 -21.42 -21.51 -21.81
CA GLY A 527 -20.25 -20.99 -22.55
C GLY A 527 -20.52 -20.61 -24.01
N LYS A 528 -21.78 -20.51 -24.42
CA LYS A 528 -22.21 -20.10 -25.76
C LYS A 528 -22.49 -18.61 -25.88
N GLY A 529 -22.99 -18.00 -24.81
CA GLY A 529 -23.22 -16.56 -24.69
C GLY A 529 -21.94 -15.82 -24.32
N LYS A 530 -21.77 -14.59 -24.82
CA LYS A 530 -20.63 -13.73 -24.43
C LYS A 530 -21.04 -12.80 -23.29
N PRO A 531 -20.32 -12.80 -22.15
CA PRO A 531 -20.55 -11.84 -21.06
C PRO A 531 -20.26 -10.40 -21.52
N ASP A 532 -20.99 -9.44 -20.93
CA ASP A 532 -20.70 -8.02 -21.07
C ASP A 532 -19.77 -7.56 -19.96
N TYR A 533 -18.47 -7.79 -20.13
CA TYR A 533 -17.43 -7.37 -19.20
C TYR A 533 -17.37 -5.84 -19.02
N LYS A 534 -17.69 -5.06 -20.07
CA LYS A 534 -17.59 -3.59 -20.05
C LYS A 534 -18.58 -2.97 -19.07
N SER A 535 -19.80 -3.51 -18.99
CA SER A 535 -20.79 -3.05 -18.01
C SER A 535 -20.32 -3.27 -16.58
N CYS A 536 -19.71 -4.42 -16.26
CA CYS A 536 -19.16 -4.69 -14.93
C CYS A 536 -18.02 -3.73 -14.58
N VAL A 537 -17.07 -3.49 -15.50
CA VAL A 537 -15.99 -2.51 -15.32
C VAL A 537 -16.54 -1.10 -15.08
N ALA A 538 -17.57 -0.69 -15.85
CA ALA A 538 -18.18 0.62 -15.71
C ALA A 538 -18.89 0.80 -14.37
N ILE A 539 -19.60 -0.23 -13.88
CA ILE A 539 -20.31 -0.22 -12.59
C ILE A 539 -19.31 -0.09 -11.44
N SER A 540 -18.24 -0.92 -11.40
CA SER A 540 -17.20 -0.81 -10.38
C SER A 540 -16.55 0.58 -10.41
N THR A 541 -16.22 1.10 -11.59
CA THR A 541 -15.62 2.43 -11.74
C THR A 541 -16.52 3.53 -11.16
N GLN A 542 -17.79 3.59 -11.57
CA GLN A 542 -18.71 4.62 -11.08
C GLN A 542 -18.95 4.53 -9.59
N ALA A 543 -19.09 3.32 -9.05
CA ALA A 543 -19.27 3.11 -7.63
C ALA A 543 -18.06 3.55 -6.83
N ALA A 544 -16.86 3.11 -7.21
CA ALA A 544 -15.62 3.47 -6.55
C ALA A 544 -15.40 4.99 -6.53
N LEU A 545 -15.56 5.66 -7.67
CA LEU A 545 -15.36 7.11 -7.79
C LEU A 545 -16.35 7.93 -6.95
N LYS A 546 -17.58 7.45 -6.81
CA LYS A 546 -18.57 8.13 -5.97
C LYS A 546 -18.29 7.92 -4.48
N GLU A 547 -18.03 6.69 -4.11
CA GLU A 547 -17.95 6.26 -2.71
C GLU A 547 -16.61 6.67 -2.04
N MET A 548 -15.52 6.89 -2.80
CA MET A 548 -14.24 7.34 -2.24
C MET A 548 -14.24 8.79 -1.74
N LEU A 549 -15.23 9.61 -2.16
CA LEU A 549 -15.22 11.05 -1.86
C LEU A 549 -15.43 11.32 -0.37
N LEU A 550 -16.40 10.65 0.27
CA LEU A 550 -16.73 10.91 1.68
C LEU A 550 -15.56 10.60 2.63
N PRO A 551 -14.93 9.41 2.57
CA PRO A 551 -13.73 9.13 3.37
C PRO A 551 -12.59 10.11 3.09
N GLY A 552 -12.35 10.45 1.82
CA GLY A 552 -11.28 11.37 1.43
C GLY A 552 -11.47 12.79 1.96
N VAL A 553 -12.66 13.33 1.85
CA VAL A 553 -12.99 14.67 2.38
C VAL A 553 -12.88 14.69 3.90
N MET A 554 -13.34 13.66 4.60
CA MET A 554 -13.24 13.55 6.05
C MET A 554 -11.78 13.60 6.53
N ALA A 555 -10.88 12.89 5.85
CA ALA A 555 -9.46 12.84 6.21
C ALA A 555 -8.76 14.21 6.18
N VAL A 556 -9.18 15.09 5.27
CA VAL A 556 -8.64 16.45 5.14
C VAL A 556 -9.36 17.44 6.07
N LEU A 557 -10.69 17.37 6.13
CA LEU A 557 -11.46 18.37 6.88
C LEU A 557 -11.40 18.18 8.39
N ALA A 558 -11.29 16.95 8.90
CA ALA A 558 -11.29 16.70 10.34
C ALA A 558 -10.14 17.41 11.08
N PRO A 559 -8.85 17.29 10.65
CA PRO A 559 -7.77 18.00 11.31
C PRO A 559 -7.89 19.53 11.15
N VAL A 560 -8.33 20.02 9.98
CA VAL A 560 -8.52 21.46 9.77
C VAL A 560 -9.62 22.00 10.67
N PHE A 561 -10.74 21.29 10.79
CA PHE A 561 -11.84 21.68 11.67
C PHE A 561 -11.42 21.77 13.13
N ILE A 562 -10.76 20.73 13.66
CA ILE A 562 -10.30 20.70 15.05
C ILE A 562 -9.23 21.77 15.30
N GLY A 563 -8.27 21.94 14.40
CA GLY A 563 -7.21 22.96 14.51
C GLY A 563 -7.75 24.38 14.53
N VAL A 564 -8.79 24.67 13.73
CA VAL A 564 -9.43 26.00 13.69
C VAL A 564 -10.35 26.20 14.90
N VAL A 565 -11.13 25.19 15.29
CA VAL A 565 -12.16 25.34 16.34
C VAL A 565 -11.57 25.25 17.74
N LEU A 566 -10.74 24.24 18.01
CA LEU A 566 -10.20 23.97 19.35
C LEU A 566 -8.72 24.35 19.53
N GLY A 567 -8.03 24.65 18.43
CA GLY A 567 -6.64 25.08 18.45
C GLY A 567 -5.61 23.96 18.29
N PRO A 568 -4.31 24.33 18.27
CA PRO A 568 -3.21 23.41 17.97
C PRO A 568 -3.03 22.30 19.00
N ASP A 569 -3.30 22.56 20.30
CA ASP A 569 -3.17 21.55 21.37
C ASP A 569 -4.17 20.40 21.18
N ALA A 570 -5.45 20.75 20.94
CA ALA A 570 -6.50 19.77 20.66
C ALA A 570 -6.19 18.95 19.39
N LEU A 571 -5.63 19.61 18.37
CA LEU A 571 -5.20 18.92 17.14
C LEU A 571 -4.05 17.96 17.44
N GLY A 572 -3.11 18.31 18.32
CA GLY A 572 -2.10 17.39 18.83
C GLY A 572 -2.72 16.15 19.49
N GLY A 573 -3.75 16.36 20.31
CA GLY A 573 -4.55 15.27 20.89
C GLY A 573 -5.19 14.38 19.82
N LEU A 574 -5.82 14.97 18.79
CA LEU A 574 -6.43 14.26 17.67
C LEU A 574 -5.41 13.36 16.96
N LEU A 575 -4.23 13.90 16.62
CA LEU A 575 -3.19 13.15 15.94
C LEU A 575 -2.69 11.96 16.76
N GLY A 576 -2.48 12.17 18.08
CA GLY A 576 -2.10 11.11 19.01
C GLY A 576 -3.16 10.00 19.11
N GLY A 577 -4.43 10.38 19.27
CA GLY A 577 -5.56 9.45 19.32
C GLY A 577 -5.70 8.64 18.02
N ALA A 578 -5.65 9.31 16.87
CA ALA A 578 -5.75 8.68 15.57
C ALA A 578 -4.57 7.72 15.28
N LEU A 579 -3.36 8.10 15.69
CA LEU A 579 -2.17 7.25 15.52
C LEU A 579 -2.33 5.93 16.29
N VAL A 580 -2.67 5.99 17.58
CA VAL A 580 -2.78 4.81 18.44
C VAL A 580 -3.87 3.86 17.95
N THR A 581 -5.08 4.37 17.73
CA THR A 581 -6.21 3.54 17.31
C THR A 581 -6.06 3.08 15.86
N GLY A 582 -5.56 3.96 14.97
CA GLY A 582 -5.39 3.66 13.55
C GLY A 582 -4.39 2.56 13.29
N VAL A 583 -3.22 2.58 13.96
CA VAL A 583 -2.21 1.52 13.79
C VAL A 583 -2.74 0.16 14.25
N MET A 584 -3.38 0.11 15.43
CA MET A 584 -3.94 -1.14 15.95
C MET A 584 -5.07 -1.67 15.04
N LEU A 585 -5.97 -0.79 14.59
CA LEU A 585 -7.08 -1.17 13.73
C LEU A 585 -6.59 -1.64 12.34
N ALA A 586 -5.58 -0.98 11.78
CA ALA A 586 -5.00 -1.38 10.50
C ALA A 586 -4.34 -2.77 10.57
N ILE A 587 -3.55 -3.06 11.62
CA ILE A 587 -2.96 -4.40 11.83
C ILE A 587 -4.07 -5.45 11.97
N PHE A 588 -5.05 -5.16 12.84
CA PHE A 588 -6.19 -6.05 13.07
C PHE A 588 -6.90 -6.40 11.76
N MET A 589 -7.30 -5.40 10.99
CA MET A 589 -8.07 -5.59 9.76
C MET A 589 -7.26 -6.33 8.68
N SER A 590 -6.03 -5.90 8.42
CA SER A 590 -5.18 -6.52 7.40
C SER A 590 -4.87 -7.97 7.72
N ASN A 591 -4.55 -8.28 8.98
CA ASN A 591 -4.19 -9.64 9.37
C ASN A 591 -5.42 -10.56 9.49
N SER A 592 -6.58 -10.07 9.94
CA SER A 592 -7.82 -10.84 9.89
C SER A 592 -8.16 -11.25 8.47
N GLY A 593 -8.19 -10.28 7.54
CA GLY A 593 -8.52 -10.54 6.15
C GLY A 593 -7.55 -11.50 5.48
N GLY A 594 -6.23 -11.31 5.68
CA GLY A 594 -5.21 -12.21 5.15
C GLY A 594 -5.29 -13.63 5.74
N ALA A 595 -5.66 -13.75 7.00
CA ALA A 595 -5.80 -15.06 7.64
C ALA A 595 -7.03 -15.83 7.13
N TRP A 596 -8.16 -15.15 6.86
CA TRP A 596 -9.35 -15.79 6.27
C TRP A 596 -9.09 -16.26 4.83
N ASP A 597 -8.48 -15.41 4.00
CA ASP A 597 -8.13 -15.75 2.62
C ASP A 597 -7.22 -16.99 2.55
N ASN A 598 -6.15 -16.99 3.34
CA ASN A 598 -5.25 -18.15 3.38
C ASN A 598 -5.87 -19.37 4.05
N ALA A 599 -6.87 -19.24 4.92
CA ALA A 599 -7.64 -20.37 5.44
C ALA A 599 -8.51 -21.01 4.35
N LYS A 600 -9.14 -20.20 3.47
CA LYS A 600 -9.86 -20.66 2.29
C LYS A 600 -8.91 -21.44 1.36
N LYS A 601 -7.76 -20.85 1.00
CA LYS A 601 -6.75 -21.50 0.14
C LYS A 601 -6.21 -22.80 0.76
N TYR A 602 -5.97 -22.84 2.07
CA TYR A 602 -5.55 -24.05 2.78
C TYR A 602 -6.58 -25.18 2.67
N ILE A 603 -7.88 -24.86 2.71
CA ILE A 603 -8.94 -25.84 2.49
C ILE A 603 -8.97 -26.28 1.02
N GLU A 604 -8.83 -25.35 0.06
CA GLU A 604 -8.79 -25.64 -1.37
C GLU A 604 -7.66 -26.58 -1.77
N ASP A 605 -6.53 -26.56 -1.04
CA ASP A 605 -5.40 -27.48 -1.20
C ASP A 605 -5.68 -28.93 -0.75
N GLY A 606 -6.94 -29.24 -0.40
CA GLY A 606 -7.41 -30.57 -0.07
C GLY A 606 -7.55 -30.86 1.44
N HIS A 607 -7.36 -29.87 2.30
CA HIS A 607 -7.59 -30.00 3.73
C HIS A 607 -9.09 -29.83 4.07
N HIS A 608 -9.54 -30.41 5.19
CA HIS A 608 -10.93 -30.25 5.70
C HIS A 608 -12.03 -30.52 4.67
N GLY A 609 -11.80 -31.47 3.76
CA GLY A 609 -12.74 -31.88 2.72
C GLY A 609 -12.54 -31.21 1.36
N GLY A 610 -11.60 -30.27 1.25
CA GLY A 610 -11.20 -29.65 -0.02
C GLY A 610 -12.23 -28.71 -0.64
N LYS A 611 -11.98 -28.32 -1.88
CA LYS A 611 -12.83 -27.41 -2.63
C LYS A 611 -14.26 -27.95 -2.79
N GLY A 612 -15.27 -27.11 -2.54
CA GLY A 612 -16.68 -27.47 -2.61
C GLY A 612 -17.28 -28.10 -1.34
N SER A 613 -16.46 -28.40 -0.30
CA SER A 613 -16.92 -28.88 1.00
C SER A 613 -17.71 -27.80 1.78
N GLU A 614 -18.43 -28.21 2.84
CA GLU A 614 -19.09 -27.27 3.75
C GLU A 614 -18.06 -26.32 4.44
N ALA A 615 -16.89 -26.85 4.80
CA ALA A 615 -15.79 -26.05 5.35
C ALA A 615 -15.30 -25.01 4.33
N HIS A 616 -15.17 -25.38 3.05
CA HIS A 616 -14.82 -24.44 1.99
C HIS A 616 -15.86 -23.33 1.86
N ARG A 617 -17.16 -23.63 1.83
CA ARG A 617 -18.22 -22.63 1.77
C ARG A 617 -18.20 -21.67 2.96
N ALA A 618 -17.95 -22.18 4.16
CA ALA A 618 -17.80 -21.35 5.35
C ALA A 618 -16.56 -20.44 5.27
N ALA A 619 -15.44 -20.97 4.75
CA ALA A 619 -14.22 -20.20 4.57
C ALA A 619 -14.37 -19.08 3.52
N VAL A 620 -15.11 -19.33 2.41
CA VAL A 620 -15.46 -18.29 1.41
C VAL A 620 -16.24 -17.15 2.05
N VAL A 621 -17.18 -17.44 2.97
CA VAL A 621 -17.88 -16.36 3.70
C VAL A 621 -16.91 -15.56 4.57
N GLY A 622 -15.97 -16.23 5.25
CA GLY A 622 -14.93 -15.55 6.03
C GLY A 622 -14.04 -14.66 5.19
N ASP A 623 -13.61 -15.12 4.04
CA ASP A 623 -12.81 -14.38 3.06
C ASP A 623 -13.57 -13.16 2.53
N THR A 624 -14.82 -13.32 2.12
CA THR A 624 -15.68 -12.21 1.67
C THR A 624 -15.85 -11.11 2.74
N VAL A 625 -15.92 -11.48 4.02
CA VAL A 625 -15.92 -10.52 5.14
C VAL A 625 -14.54 -9.86 5.29
N GLY A 626 -13.48 -10.63 5.09
CA GLY A 626 -12.09 -10.19 5.22
C GLY A 626 -11.60 -9.28 4.09
N ASP A 627 -12.17 -9.39 2.91
CA ASP A 627 -11.77 -8.64 1.72
C ASP A 627 -11.79 -7.12 1.91
N PRO A 628 -12.90 -6.50 2.37
CA PRO A 628 -12.89 -5.07 2.69
C PRO A 628 -11.88 -4.71 3.78
N PHE A 629 -11.60 -5.63 4.70
CA PHE A 629 -10.65 -5.41 5.78
C PHE A 629 -9.21 -5.32 5.25
N LYS A 630 -8.77 -6.33 4.47
CA LYS A 630 -7.36 -6.45 4.06
C LYS A 630 -6.97 -5.55 2.90
N ASP A 631 -7.91 -5.21 2.00
CA ASP A 631 -7.59 -4.57 0.72
C ASP A 631 -8.18 -3.16 0.56
N THR A 632 -9.14 -2.77 1.41
CA THR A 632 -9.72 -1.41 1.37
C THR A 632 -9.49 -0.67 2.68
N SER A 633 -10.16 -1.05 3.77
CA SER A 633 -10.16 -0.28 5.02
C SER A 633 -8.80 -0.31 5.72
N GLY A 634 -8.22 -1.49 5.95
CA GLY A 634 -6.95 -1.64 6.65
C GLY A 634 -5.81 -0.81 6.04
N PRO A 635 -5.48 -0.99 4.76
CA PRO A 635 -4.44 -0.19 4.11
C PRO A 635 -4.76 1.31 4.02
N SER A 636 -6.04 1.68 3.87
CA SER A 636 -6.44 3.10 3.77
C SER A 636 -6.31 3.85 5.10
N ILE A 637 -6.41 3.16 6.25
CA ILE A 637 -6.14 3.74 7.57
C ILE A 637 -4.67 4.19 7.67
N ASN A 638 -3.73 3.47 7.07
CA ASN A 638 -2.32 3.87 7.05
C ASN A 638 -2.12 5.24 6.42
N ILE A 639 -2.85 5.50 5.34
CA ILE A 639 -2.82 6.79 4.64
C ILE A 639 -3.56 7.84 5.45
N LEU A 640 -4.70 7.49 6.04
CA LEU A 640 -5.50 8.40 6.87
C LEU A 640 -4.67 9.05 7.98
N ILE A 641 -3.95 8.25 8.77
CA ILE A 641 -3.15 8.75 9.90
C ILE A 641 -2.01 9.66 9.45
N LYS A 642 -1.37 9.35 8.32
CA LYS A 642 -0.29 10.18 7.74
C LYS A 642 -0.86 11.45 7.12
N LEU A 643 -1.93 11.34 6.33
CA LEU A 643 -2.57 12.49 5.68
C LEU A 643 -3.08 13.50 6.71
N MET A 644 -3.76 13.06 7.77
CA MET A 644 -4.20 13.97 8.83
C MET A 644 -3.02 14.70 9.46
N THR A 645 -1.90 14.01 9.67
CA THR A 645 -0.71 14.59 10.28
C THR A 645 -0.02 15.59 9.33
N ILE A 646 0.12 15.25 8.03
CA ILE A 646 0.75 16.17 7.08
C ILE A 646 -0.15 17.39 6.75
N VAL A 647 -1.47 17.21 6.73
CA VAL A 647 -2.42 18.34 6.67
C VAL A 647 -2.22 19.26 7.87
N SER A 648 -2.12 18.70 9.08
CA SER A 648 -1.89 19.47 10.30
C SER A 648 -0.57 20.24 10.26
N LEU A 649 0.50 19.60 9.77
CA LEU A 649 1.81 20.22 9.62
C LEU A 649 1.78 21.37 8.59
N VAL A 650 1.18 21.15 7.43
CA VAL A 650 1.12 22.16 6.35
C VAL A 650 0.28 23.37 6.77
N PHE A 651 -0.84 23.15 7.49
CA PHE A 651 -1.71 24.22 7.94
C PHE A 651 -1.35 24.77 9.35
N ALA A 652 -0.25 24.32 9.96
CA ALA A 652 0.21 24.81 11.27
C ALA A 652 0.28 26.34 11.39
N PRO A 653 0.80 27.10 10.38
CA PRO A 653 0.81 28.56 10.45
C PRO A 653 -0.60 29.18 10.56
N LEU A 654 -1.60 28.57 9.92
CA LEU A 654 -3.00 29.02 10.00
C LEU A 654 -3.55 28.79 11.42
N PHE A 655 -3.30 27.64 12.02
CA PHE A 655 -3.78 27.29 13.35
C PHE A 655 -3.17 28.19 14.44
N LEU A 656 -1.86 28.51 14.33
CA LEU A 656 -1.20 29.47 15.20
C LEU A 656 -1.78 30.88 15.09
N LYS A 657 -2.16 31.30 13.89
CA LYS A 657 -2.76 32.62 13.66
C LYS A 657 -4.16 32.75 14.25
N ILE A 658 -4.95 31.66 14.20
CA ILE A 658 -6.34 31.64 14.71
C ILE A 658 -6.36 31.37 16.22
N GLY A 659 -5.49 30.49 16.73
CA GLY A 659 -5.36 30.15 18.14
C GLY A 659 -6.50 29.32 18.73
N GLY A 660 -7.48 28.93 17.89
CA GLY A 660 -8.74 28.31 18.31
C GLY A 660 -9.86 29.34 18.53
N LEU A 661 -11.09 28.91 18.23
CA LEU A 661 -12.29 29.76 18.45
C LEU A 661 -12.88 29.62 19.86
N PHE A 662 -12.52 28.50 20.56
CA PHE A 662 -12.97 28.16 21.89
C PHE A 662 -11.82 27.94 22.87
#